data_27563e4cbb846773314d03c8ee4c2550
#
_entry.id   27563e4cbb846773314d03c8ee4c2550
#
_cell.length_a   1.000
_cell.length_b   1.000
_cell.length_c   1.000
_cell.angle_alpha   90.00
_cell.angle_beta   90.00
_cell.angle_gamma   90.00
#
_symmetry.space_group_name_H-M   'P 1'
#
loop_
_entity.id
_entity.type
_entity.pdbx_description
1 polymer ?
#
loop_
_entity_poly.entity_id
_entity_poly.type
_entity_poly.pdbx_seq_one_letter_code
_entity_poly.pdbx_strand_id
1 'polypeptide(L)'
;MALLSIAALTATAQSRKIAGTIVDKDTKEPMMQTTVQLLRTDSSYVAGGVSNEKGTFSLSAPKNGRYLLKISSIGYHTTYKNITIAQDKNLALGTLAIASDAILLKEAQVTAQAMKVTVKEDTFVYNSAAYRTPEGSVVEELVKRLPGAQVDDDGKITINGKEVKKILVDGKEFMTGDTKTALKNLPTSIIDKIKSYEEKSDLAKVTGINDGNEETVLDFGLKKGMNKGMFSNTNVGYGTEDRYTGRVMAAHFNSKMRVMGFGSANNVNDRGFGGRGGWGGNSGLNSSKMLGGNFNYEIKDKFKFNGSLRWNHGDGDQRTKMSTENFVSTAKSFGNSISQSYSRSDSWNARARIEWMPDSMTNILFRPTFSHSTSDGSSSTASASFADDPYLYVTDPLASSSFDIMAQDSLMINSRSGISLSNSKSDNYKGMLQINRKLNNEGRNITLQLNAGYTNSDSKSLSTSNVHLYQVMNSLGTDSTYQTNRYSLTPTKRYDYSAQLTYSEPLWKATFLQLSYKFNYSYSKSTRSTYDFSNLGEDFFAGVANSYGNWNGYLSRLNNPLESYYDSDLSRYSEYKNYTHEIELMFRMIRETFDFNIGAMVQPQSSNFTQDYQGKYIDTVRHVVNITPSMDFKYKFNKVSNLRITYRGYTSQPSMTDLVDITDDSNPLNITKGNPGLKPSFTNSFNTFFRGYFEKTQQSLMAHLRFNTTSNSVARKVTYNETTGGQVTRPENINGNWNAGGGLMFNTPLDSAGRWNVNTWSDVSYSNNVGYISLNRTSNSQKNITKTLGVNERLAGSYRNDWLEIELDGSLRYNHSRNKLQKQSNLDTWQFAYGANINVTLPWGTTLSTNIHENSRRGFNDNSMNTNELVWNAQISQGFMKGKPLTVMLQFYDLLGQQSNFSRSITAMQRSDTEFNAVNSYIMLRVQYRLNLFGGKEARQQMRQGGGYGPGGGRYGGGRPGGMPPRMGGGFGPMMYL
;
A
#
# COMPACT_ATOMS: atom_id res chain seq x y z
N MET A 1 68.03 -42.15 48.45
CA MET A 1 68.05 -40.94 47.57
C MET A 1 66.72 -40.28 47.80
N ALA A 2 66.75 -39.18 48.50
CA ALA A 2 65.61 -38.48 48.98
C ALA A 2 65.11 -37.48 47.92
N LEU A 3 63.81 -37.47 47.64
CA LEU A 3 63.16 -36.41 46.90
C LEU A 3 62.36 -35.59 47.89
N LEU A 4 62.79 -34.37 48.08
CA LEU A 4 62.00 -33.34 48.86
C LEU A 4 60.86 -32.83 48.00
N SER A 5 59.63 -33.03 48.48
CA SER A 5 58.42 -32.43 47.94
C SER A 5 58.25 -31.12 48.66
N ILE A 6 58.35 -29.99 47.99
CA ILE A 6 57.94 -28.66 48.44
C ILE A 6 56.45 -28.49 48.04
N ALA A 7 55.55 -28.58 48.99
CA ALA A 7 54.15 -28.24 48.81
C ALA A 7 54.05 -26.69 48.92
N ALA A 8 53.81 -26.02 47.80
CA ALA A 8 53.39 -24.62 47.79
C ALA A 8 51.95 -24.52 48.19
N LEU A 9 51.63 -24.02 49.39
CA LEU A 9 50.32 -23.59 49.83
C LEU A 9 49.98 -22.30 49.04
N THR A 10 49.14 -22.43 47.99
CA THR A 10 48.47 -21.28 47.42
C THR A 10 47.32 -20.91 48.36
N ALA A 11 47.56 -19.92 49.21
CA ALA A 11 46.49 -19.23 49.96
C ALA A 11 45.60 -18.51 48.95
N THR A 12 44.44 -19.06 48.60
CA THR A 12 43.38 -18.33 47.89
C THR A 12 42.83 -17.24 48.83
N ALA A 13 43.30 -16.01 48.63
CA ALA A 13 42.76 -14.85 49.28
C ALA A 13 41.30 -14.70 48.84
N GLN A 14 40.37 -15.10 49.69
CA GLN A 14 38.93 -14.93 49.49
C GLN A 14 38.63 -13.41 49.39
N SER A 15 38.38 -12.90 48.17
CA SER A 15 38.14 -11.46 47.94
C SER A 15 36.82 -11.06 48.64
N ARG A 16 36.94 -10.30 49.67
CA ARG A 16 35.80 -9.73 50.43
C ARG A 16 34.95 -8.86 49.51
N LYS A 17 33.65 -8.85 49.69
CA LYS A 17 32.70 -8.11 48.86
C LYS A 17 31.86 -7.12 49.67
N ILE A 18 31.68 -5.93 49.09
CA ILE A 18 30.70 -4.94 49.59
C ILE A 18 29.50 -5.02 48.62
N ALA A 19 28.33 -5.37 49.10
CA ALA A 19 27.13 -5.54 48.30
C ALA A 19 25.93 -4.75 48.85
N GLY A 20 25.04 -4.33 47.96
CA GLY A 20 23.81 -3.66 48.37
C GLY A 20 22.86 -3.56 47.15
N THR A 21 21.64 -3.05 47.40
CA THR A 21 20.62 -2.83 46.38
C THR A 21 20.27 -1.37 46.35
N ILE A 22 20.29 -0.75 45.19
CA ILE A 22 19.96 0.66 44.98
C ILE A 22 18.54 0.75 44.44
N VAL A 23 17.74 1.60 45.09
CA VAL A 23 16.33 1.85 44.71
C VAL A 23 16.08 3.36 44.62
N ASP A 24 15.12 3.73 43.80
CA ASP A 24 14.56 5.09 43.76
C ASP A 24 13.86 5.38 45.08
N LYS A 25 14.09 6.52 45.72
CA LYS A 25 13.54 6.91 47.02
C LYS A 25 12.01 7.00 46.99
N ASP A 26 11.42 7.47 45.89
CA ASP A 26 9.99 7.75 45.77
C ASP A 26 9.21 6.55 45.25
N THR A 27 9.72 5.86 44.22
CA THR A 27 9.03 4.72 43.58
C THR A 27 9.38 3.36 44.17
N LYS A 28 10.47 3.27 44.95
CA LYS A 28 11.02 2.02 45.49
C LYS A 28 11.47 1.00 44.45
N GLU A 29 11.49 1.38 43.16
CA GLU A 29 11.92 0.50 42.07
C GLU A 29 13.44 0.33 42.05
N PRO A 30 13.95 -0.87 41.68
CA PRO A 30 15.37 -1.12 41.56
C PRO A 30 16.01 -0.25 40.48
N MET A 31 17.16 0.32 40.76
CA MET A 31 17.88 1.19 39.82
C MET A 31 19.04 0.44 39.15
N MET A 32 18.95 0.21 37.88
CA MET A 32 20.00 -0.40 37.05
C MET A 32 20.98 0.65 36.53
N GLN A 33 22.21 0.23 36.25
CA GLN A 33 23.30 1.07 35.71
C GLN A 33 23.64 2.30 36.55
N THR A 34 23.31 2.25 37.82
CA THR A 34 23.74 3.29 38.78
C THR A 34 25.21 3.09 39.14
N THR A 35 26.02 4.12 38.99
CA THR A 35 27.45 4.08 39.31
C THR A 35 27.67 4.10 40.82
N VAL A 36 28.43 3.14 41.32
CA VAL A 36 28.84 3.03 42.72
C VAL A 36 30.37 3.08 42.80
N GLN A 37 30.91 4.06 43.55
CA GLN A 37 32.36 4.26 43.72
C GLN A 37 32.70 4.18 45.19
N LEU A 38 33.72 3.45 45.52
CA LEU A 38 34.35 3.41 46.85
C LEU A 38 35.51 4.38 46.83
N LEU A 39 35.51 5.34 47.72
CA LEU A 39 36.53 6.38 47.85
C LEU A 39 37.16 6.28 49.23
N ARG A 40 38.40 6.72 49.38
CA ARG A 40 39.02 6.96 50.69
C ARG A 40 38.47 8.27 51.31
N THR A 41 38.79 8.52 52.55
CA THR A 41 38.34 9.76 53.24
C THR A 41 38.91 11.04 52.60
N ASP A 42 39.97 10.96 51.82
CA ASP A 42 40.55 12.03 50.99
C ASP A 42 39.92 12.11 49.58
N SER A 43 38.82 11.39 49.34
CA SER A 43 38.08 11.30 48.07
C SER A 43 38.85 10.59 46.91
N SER A 44 40.00 9.98 47.19
CA SER A 44 40.71 9.20 46.18
C SER A 44 39.98 7.89 45.87
N TYR A 45 39.91 7.51 44.55
CA TYR A 45 39.22 6.34 44.07
C TYR A 45 39.89 5.05 44.49
N VAL A 46 39.10 4.05 44.94
CA VAL A 46 39.53 2.73 45.38
C VAL A 46 38.99 1.63 44.53
N ALA A 47 37.67 1.56 44.35
CA ALA A 47 36.95 0.56 43.58
C ALA A 47 35.62 1.11 43.04
N GLY A 48 35.08 0.56 41.98
CA GLY A 48 33.78 0.97 41.44
C GLY A 48 33.14 -0.11 40.63
N GLY A 49 31.84 0.07 40.41
CA GLY A 49 30.96 -0.81 39.61
C GLY A 49 29.64 -0.16 39.30
N VAL A 50 28.78 -0.86 38.63
CA VAL A 50 27.44 -0.43 38.31
C VAL A 50 26.40 -1.44 38.81
N SER A 51 25.22 -0.99 39.16
CA SER A 51 24.11 -1.87 39.55
C SER A 51 23.49 -2.60 38.35
N ASN A 52 23.06 -3.83 38.56
CA ASN A 52 22.40 -4.67 37.55
C ASN A 52 20.90 -4.37 37.44
N GLU A 53 20.17 -5.14 36.63
CA GLU A 53 18.70 -4.98 36.41
C GLU A 53 17.85 -5.06 37.68
N LYS A 54 18.33 -5.73 38.73
CA LYS A 54 17.68 -5.84 40.04
C LYS A 54 18.15 -4.75 41.01
N GLY A 55 18.92 -3.76 40.55
CA GLY A 55 19.51 -2.69 41.34
C GLY A 55 20.67 -3.14 42.22
N THR A 56 21.11 -4.41 42.17
CA THR A 56 22.18 -4.93 43.04
C THR A 56 23.56 -4.62 42.49
N PHE A 57 24.47 -4.25 43.39
CA PHE A 57 25.90 -4.04 43.07
C PHE A 57 26.77 -4.86 43.99
N SER A 58 27.98 -5.15 43.53
CA SER A 58 29.04 -5.83 44.31
C SER A 58 30.40 -5.25 43.97
N LEU A 59 31.12 -4.79 44.98
CA LEU A 59 32.49 -4.24 44.86
C LEU A 59 33.47 -5.09 45.64
N SER A 60 34.72 -5.22 45.22
CA SER A 60 35.77 -5.84 46.00
C SER A 60 36.15 -4.93 47.16
N ALA A 61 36.19 -5.50 48.39
CA ALA A 61 36.55 -4.76 49.57
C ALA A 61 38.07 -4.63 49.68
N PRO A 62 38.60 -3.42 49.87
CA PRO A 62 40.00 -3.19 50.14
C PRO A 62 40.39 -3.54 51.60
N LYS A 63 41.54 -3.09 52.07
CA LYS A 63 41.99 -3.26 53.46
C LYS A 63 41.01 -2.65 54.49
N ASN A 64 41.05 -3.09 55.70
CA ASN A 64 40.24 -2.53 56.82
C ASN A 64 40.45 -1.03 56.96
N GLY A 65 39.38 -0.28 57.18
CA GLY A 65 39.44 1.17 57.29
C GLY A 65 38.10 1.86 57.05
N ARG A 66 38.10 3.18 57.09
CA ARG A 66 36.91 4.02 56.80
C ARG A 66 36.96 4.40 55.34
N TYR A 67 35.81 4.32 54.67
CA TYR A 67 35.61 4.64 53.23
C TYR A 67 34.37 5.43 53.04
N LEU A 68 34.31 6.16 51.91
CA LEU A 68 33.13 6.87 51.45
C LEU A 68 32.59 6.18 50.24
N LEU A 69 31.34 5.68 50.30
CA LEU A 69 30.62 5.13 49.17
C LEU A 69 29.86 6.28 48.49
N LYS A 70 30.22 6.53 47.23
CA LYS A 70 29.56 7.51 46.35
C LYS A 70 28.65 6.77 45.41
N ILE A 71 27.37 7.14 45.36
CA ILE A 71 26.35 6.57 44.48
C ILE A 71 25.85 7.71 43.60
N SER A 72 25.94 7.52 42.27
CA SER A 72 25.54 8.54 41.31
C SER A 72 24.80 7.92 40.12
N SER A 73 23.70 8.54 39.70
CA SER A 73 22.93 8.19 38.51
C SER A 73 22.46 9.48 37.85
N ILE A 74 22.30 9.46 36.54
CA ILE A 74 21.84 10.63 35.78
C ILE A 74 20.39 10.95 36.19
N GLY A 75 20.15 12.22 36.61
CA GLY A 75 18.84 12.65 37.09
C GLY A 75 18.56 12.37 38.55
N TYR A 76 19.60 12.03 39.35
CA TYR A 76 19.49 11.81 40.81
C TYR A 76 20.55 12.57 41.56
N HIS A 77 20.23 12.96 42.79
CA HIS A 77 21.21 13.56 43.72
C HIS A 77 22.30 12.53 44.01
N THR A 78 23.56 12.92 43.80
CA THR A 78 24.70 12.10 44.23
C THR A 78 24.63 11.88 45.72
N THR A 79 24.58 10.64 46.14
CA THR A 79 24.47 10.26 47.56
C THR A 79 25.79 9.69 48.04
N TYR A 80 26.24 10.17 49.22
CA TYR A 80 27.46 9.70 49.88
C TYR A 80 27.08 8.96 51.16
N LYS A 81 27.74 7.83 51.43
CA LYS A 81 27.54 7.06 52.68
C LYS A 81 28.89 6.63 53.23
N ASN A 82 29.17 7.00 54.48
CA ASN A 82 30.34 6.52 55.19
C ASN A 82 30.17 5.03 55.55
N ILE A 83 31.19 4.23 55.20
CA ILE A 83 31.20 2.82 55.54
C ILE A 83 32.51 2.47 56.21
N THR A 84 32.46 1.57 57.17
CA THR A 84 33.66 1.06 57.86
C THR A 84 33.81 -0.42 57.51
N ILE A 85 34.92 -0.80 56.97
CA ILE A 85 35.29 -2.19 56.69
C ILE A 85 36.15 -2.67 57.86
N ALA A 86 35.58 -3.53 58.66
CA ALA A 86 36.23 -4.14 59.82
C ALA A 86 36.04 -5.67 59.76
N GLN A 87 37.03 -6.46 60.14
CA GLN A 87 37.03 -7.93 60.15
C GLN A 87 36.91 -8.59 58.75
N ASP A 88 37.24 -9.85 58.63
CA ASP A 88 37.29 -10.62 57.40
C ASP A 88 35.97 -11.13 56.85
N LYS A 89 34.90 -10.32 56.94
CA LYS A 89 33.54 -10.67 56.47
C LYS A 89 33.05 -9.77 55.33
N ASN A 90 32.16 -10.33 54.47
CA ASN A 90 31.48 -9.54 53.44
C ASN A 90 30.57 -8.48 54.13
N LEU A 91 30.56 -7.26 53.55
CA LEU A 91 29.74 -6.14 54.04
C LEU A 91 28.48 -6.01 53.19
N ALA A 92 27.30 -6.33 53.78
CA ALA A 92 26.03 -6.11 53.17
C ALA A 92 25.45 -4.75 53.63
N LEU A 93 25.26 -3.82 52.67
CA LEU A 93 24.78 -2.47 52.96
C LEU A 93 23.25 -2.33 52.94
N GLY A 94 22.53 -3.43 52.63
CA GLY A 94 21.07 -3.40 52.48
C GLY A 94 20.58 -2.57 51.31
N THR A 95 19.38 -2.03 51.43
CA THR A 95 18.75 -1.18 50.41
C THR A 95 19.17 0.27 50.57
N LEU A 96 19.72 0.89 49.52
CA LEU A 96 20.16 2.28 49.47
C LEU A 96 19.22 3.05 48.57
N ALA A 97 18.47 4.00 49.14
CA ALA A 97 17.54 4.82 48.36
C ALA A 97 18.19 6.15 47.96
N ILE A 98 18.15 6.49 46.68
CA ILE A 98 18.61 7.77 46.14
C ILE A 98 17.44 8.61 45.65
N ALA A 99 17.48 9.91 45.96
CA ALA A 99 16.44 10.87 45.58
C ALA A 99 16.64 11.40 44.17
N SER A 100 15.56 11.55 43.41
CA SER A 100 15.63 12.17 42.10
C SER A 100 16.05 13.65 42.26
N ASP A 101 16.99 14.09 41.41
CA ASP A 101 17.40 15.51 41.37
C ASP A 101 16.37 16.31 40.57
N ALA A 102 15.44 16.94 41.29
CA ALA A 102 14.45 17.84 40.73
C ALA A 102 14.98 19.26 40.57
N ILE A 103 16.25 19.43 40.22
CA ILE A 103 16.71 20.75 39.76
C ILE A 103 16.02 21.02 38.44
N LEU A 104 14.99 21.88 38.47
CA LEU A 104 14.50 22.64 37.35
C LEU A 104 15.69 23.47 36.81
N LEU A 105 16.48 22.88 35.90
CA LEU A 105 17.29 23.69 35.01
C LEU A 105 16.29 24.60 34.30
N LYS A 106 16.38 25.95 34.59
CA LYS A 106 15.79 26.94 33.70
C LYS A 106 16.39 26.71 32.34
N GLU A 107 15.67 25.98 31.50
CA GLU A 107 16.07 25.59 30.17
C GLU A 107 16.33 26.82 29.31
N ALA A 108 17.50 26.88 28.71
CA ALA A 108 17.61 27.52 27.42
C ALA A 108 16.68 26.76 26.47
N GLN A 109 15.53 27.32 26.17
CA GLN A 109 14.53 26.79 25.27
C GLN A 109 15.13 26.82 23.84
N VAL A 110 15.81 25.77 23.47
CA VAL A 110 16.20 25.55 22.06
C VAL A 110 14.92 25.22 21.31
N THR A 111 14.32 26.23 20.72
CA THR A 111 13.10 26.15 19.90
C THR A 111 13.37 25.56 18.50
N ALA A 112 14.33 24.65 18.37
CA ALA A 112 14.52 23.92 17.12
C ALA A 112 13.35 22.95 16.93
N GLN A 113 12.46 23.26 16.00
CA GLN A 113 11.40 22.32 15.60
C GLN A 113 12.03 21.14 14.86
N ALA A 114 11.52 19.94 15.13
CA ALA A 114 11.99 18.74 14.46
C ALA A 114 11.75 18.82 12.95
N MET A 115 12.76 18.48 12.18
CA MET A 115 12.69 18.44 10.71
C MET A 115 11.58 17.51 10.24
N LYS A 116 10.89 17.92 9.16
CA LYS A 116 9.82 17.10 8.57
C LYS A 116 10.35 15.78 8.02
N VAL A 117 11.45 15.82 7.28
CA VAL A 117 12.04 14.67 6.60
C VAL A 117 13.54 14.62 6.82
N THR A 118 14.06 13.47 7.14
CA THR A 118 15.51 13.16 7.12
C THR A 118 15.73 11.91 6.32
N VAL A 119 16.90 11.75 5.72
CA VAL A 119 17.30 10.54 5.01
C VAL A 119 18.43 9.88 5.81
N LYS A 120 18.29 8.60 6.11
CA LYS A 120 19.32 7.79 6.74
C LYS A 120 19.56 6.56 5.88
N GLU A 121 20.75 6.48 5.28
CA GLU A 121 21.07 5.44 4.30
C GLU A 121 20.01 5.36 3.20
N ASP A 122 19.30 4.24 3.06
CA ASP A 122 18.24 4.05 2.08
C ASP A 122 16.83 4.35 2.63
N THR A 123 16.74 4.94 3.83
CA THR A 123 15.49 5.14 4.55
C THR A 123 15.12 6.60 4.63
N PHE A 124 13.94 6.98 4.13
CA PHE A 124 13.30 8.25 4.47
C PHE A 124 12.70 8.16 5.87
N VAL A 125 13.05 9.08 6.73
CA VAL A 125 12.52 9.18 8.09
C VAL A 125 11.71 10.46 8.20
N TYR A 126 10.40 10.33 8.32
CA TYR A 126 9.46 11.42 8.55
C TYR A 126 9.19 11.54 10.04
N ASN A 127 9.31 12.72 10.59
CA ASN A 127 9.01 12.97 11.99
C ASN A 127 7.51 13.24 12.17
N SER A 128 6.78 12.40 12.88
CA SER A 128 5.32 12.54 13.01
C SER A 128 4.92 13.84 13.72
N ALA A 129 5.73 14.32 14.65
CA ALA A 129 5.49 15.59 15.34
C ALA A 129 5.57 16.83 14.41
N ALA A 130 6.17 16.66 13.24
CA ALA A 130 6.27 17.70 12.22
C ALA A 130 5.03 17.80 11.33
N TYR A 131 4.08 16.88 11.45
CA TYR A 131 2.83 16.84 10.67
C TYR A 131 1.66 16.82 11.63
N ARG A 132 0.96 17.92 11.77
CA ARG A 132 -0.24 17.97 12.60
C ARG A 132 -1.39 17.31 11.89
N THR A 133 -2.05 16.40 12.59
CA THR A 133 -3.30 15.80 12.15
C THR A 133 -4.40 16.20 13.12
N PRO A 134 -5.65 16.31 12.68
CA PRO A 134 -6.77 16.53 13.58
C PRO A 134 -6.79 15.51 14.71
N GLU A 135 -7.26 15.90 15.88
CA GLU A 135 -7.42 14.98 17.00
C GLU A 135 -8.30 13.80 16.59
N GLY A 136 -7.92 12.60 17.00
CA GLY A 136 -8.64 11.39 16.63
C GLY A 136 -8.28 10.80 15.29
N SER A 137 -7.34 11.38 14.56
CA SER A 137 -6.91 10.86 13.25
C SER A 137 -6.19 9.53 13.36
N VAL A 138 -6.32 8.74 12.32
CA VAL A 138 -5.54 7.52 12.06
C VAL A 138 -4.32 7.85 11.19
N VAL A 139 -3.37 6.92 11.11
CA VAL A 139 -2.11 7.16 10.37
C VAL A 139 -2.30 7.39 8.87
N GLU A 140 -3.43 7.03 8.30
CA GLU A 140 -3.77 7.39 6.91
C GLU A 140 -3.69 8.92 6.70
N GLU A 141 -4.27 9.70 7.62
CA GLU A 141 -4.23 11.16 7.56
C GLU A 141 -2.81 11.72 7.70
N LEU A 142 -1.98 11.05 8.47
CA LEU A 142 -0.57 11.40 8.60
C LEU A 142 0.19 11.07 7.31
N VAL A 143 -0.06 9.90 6.70
CA VAL A 143 0.57 9.49 5.44
C VAL A 143 0.19 10.43 4.29
N LYS A 144 -1.07 10.83 4.18
CA LYS A 144 -1.53 11.81 3.16
C LYS A 144 -0.79 13.15 3.21
N ARG A 145 -0.21 13.50 4.37
CA ARG A 145 0.56 14.74 4.58
C ARG A 145 2.06 14.58 4.34
N LEU A 146 2.55 13.36 4.15
CA LEU A 146 3.98 13.12 3.91
C LEU A 146 4.36 13.60 2.51
N PRO A 147 5.49 14.31 2.35
CA PRO A 147 6.02 14.63 1.03
C PRO A 147 6.24 13.37 0.19
N GLY A 148 5.78 13.40 -1.06
CA GLY A 148 5.89 12.27 -1.98
C GLY A 148 4.93 11.11 -1.76
N ALA A 149 4.05 11.18 -0.74
CA ALA A 149 3.03 10.18 -0.51
C ALA A 149 1.70 10.54 -1.20
N GLN A 150 1.06 9.53 -1.77
CA GLN A 150 -0.29 9.59 -2.30
C GLN A 150 -1.06 8.39 -1.76
N VAL A 151 -2.29 8.60 -1.39
CA VAL A 151 -3.25 7.55 -0.99
C VAL A 151 -4.43 7.70 -1.91
N ASP A 152 -4.69 6.70 -2.73
CA ASP A 152 -5.85 6.69 -3.63
C ASP A 152 -7.14 6.32 -2.87
N ASP A 153 -8.26 6.34 -3.57
CA ASP A 153 -9.58 6.08 -3.02
C ASP A 153 -9.74 4.65 -2.49
N ASP A 154 -9.01 3.71 -3.08
CA ASP A 154 -8.97 2.33 -2.63
C ASP A 154 -8.06 2.11 -1.41
N GLY A 155 -7.41 3.18 -0.92
CA GLY A 155 -6.48 3.13 0.21
C GLY A 155 -5.12 2.54 -0.16
N LYS A 156 -4.80 2.47 -1.46
CA LYS A 156 -3.48 2.10 -1.95
C LYS A 156 -2.53 3.28 -1.77
N ILE A 157 -1.41 3.00 -1.14
CA ILE A 157 -0.39 4.02 -0.87
C ILE A 157 0.67 3.96 -1.96
N THR A 158 0.98 5.11 -2.52
CA THR A 158 2.18 5.29 -3.33
C THR A 158 3.07 6.30 -2.60
N ILE A 159 4.33 5.96 -2.36
CA ILE A 159 5.30 6.87 -1.79
C ILE A 159 6.52 6.96 -2.69
N ASN A 160 6.89 8.17 -3.04
CA ASN A 160 8.00 8.41 -3.96
C ASN A 160 7.85 7.65 -5.30
N GLY A 161 6.62 7.59 -5.83
CA GLY A 161 6.32 6.91 -7.09
C GLY A 161 6.26 5.37 -7.00
N LYS A 162 6.42 4.77 -5.80
CA LYS A 162 6.37 3.31 -5.59
C LYS A 162 5.21 2.94 -4.68
N GLU A 163 4.51 1.86 -5.03
CA GLU A 163 3.42 1.32 -4.22
C GLU A 163 3.94 0.69 -2.93
N VAL A 164 3.37 1.09 -1.80
CA VAL A 164 3.65 0.48 -0.49
C VAL A 164 2.95 -0.87 -0.39
N LYS A 165 3.73 -1.93 -0.23
CA LYS A 165 3.24 -3.31 -0.15
C LYS A 165 3.13 -3.81 1.29
N LYS A 166 3.83 -3.18 2.23
CA LYS A 166 3.93 -3.67 3.60
C LYS A 166 3.92 -2.53 4.60
N ILE A 167 3.23 -2.73 5.71
CA ILE A 167 3.24 -1.85 6.87
C ILE A 167 3.85 -2.56 8.07
N LEU A 168 4.78 -1.88 8.73
CA LEU A 168 5.40 -2.34 9.97
C LEU A 168 5.08 -1.37 11.11
N VAL A 169 5.14 -1.89 12.34
CA VAL A 169 5.13 -1.11 13.58
C VAL A 169 6.37 -1.49 14.37
N ASP A 170 7.32 -0.57 14.59
CA ASP A 170 8.65 -0.83 15.16
C ASP A 170 9.33 -2.05 14.53
N GLY A 171 9.37 -2.12 13.20
CA GLY A 171 10.01 -3.20 12.45
C GLY A 171 9.28 -4.54 12.45
N LYS A 172 8.09 -4.65 13.05
CA LYS A 172 7.27 -5.87 13.04
C LYS A 172 6.07 -5.70 12.14
N GLU A 173 5.85 -6.66 11.26
CA GLU A 173 4.77 -6.61 10.28
C GLU A 173 3.41 -6.47 10.96
N PHE A 174 2.63 -5.52 10.46
CA PHE A 174 1.29 -5.21 10.94
C PHE A 174 0.29 -5.44 9.84
N MET A 175 -0.73 -6.27 10.08
CA MET A 175 -1.76 -6.64 9.10
C MET A 175 -1.17 -7.16 7.79
N THR A 176 -0.43 -8.23 7.86
CA THR A 176 0.34 -8.87 6.78
C THR A 176 -0.30 -8.74 5.41
N GLY A 177 0.32 -7.92 4.54
CA GLY A 177 -0.12 -7.66 3.17
C GLY A 177 -1.43 -6.87 3.01
N ASP A 178 -1.89 -6.18 4.06
CA ASP A 178 -3.08 -5.34 4.02
C ASP A 178 -2.79 -3.93 4.54
N THR A 179 -2.29 -3.12 3.65
CA THR A 179 -1.90 -1.73 3.94
C THR A 179 -3.10 -0.85 4.27
N LYS A 180 -4.24 -1.07 3.62
CA LYS A 180 -5.48 -0.31 3.84
C LYS A 180 -5.99 -0.47 5.27
N THR A 181 -6.12 -1.71 5.74
CA THR A 181 -6.54 -1.99 7.12
C THR A 181 -5.54 -1.44 8.13
N ALA A 182 -4.24 -1.57 7.87
CA ALA A 182 -3.22 -1.05 8.76
C ALA A 182 -3.31 0.47 8.93
N LEU A 183 -3.48 1.23 7.82
CA LEU A 183 -3.60 2.68 7.86
C LEU A 183 -4.83 3.18 8.62
N LYS A 184 -5.94 2.52 8.43
CA LYS A 184 -7.23 2.96 8.97
C LYS A 184 -7.44 2.63 10.44
N ASN A 185 -6.59 1.79 11.03
CA ASN A 185 -6.75 1.34 12.40
C ASN A 185 -5.64 1.77 13.36
N LEU A 186 -4.52 2.30 12.88
CA LEU A 186 -3.44 2.76 13.74
C LEU A 186 -3.61 4.26 14.07
N PRO A 187 -3.73 4.67 15.36
CA PRO A 187 -3.90 6.08 15.71
C PRO A 187 -2.58 6.86 15.58
N THR A 188 -2.65 8.10 15.09
CA THR A 188 -1.47 8.97 14.95
C THR A 188 -0.81 9.30 16.29
N SER A 189 -1.58 9.31 17.37
CA SER A 189 -1.14 9.74 18.71
C SER A 189 0.00 8.91 19.31
N ILE A 190 0.18 7.66 18.88
CA ILE A 190 1.24 6.76 19.39
C ILE A 190 2.49 6.76 18.51
N ILE A 191 2.48 7.40 17.35
CA ILE A 191 3.57 7.38 16.38
C ILE A 191 4.59 8.50 16.67
N ASP A 192 5.88 8.14 16.66
CA ASP A 192 7.01 9.05 16.75
C ASP A 192 7.59 9.38 15.38
N LYS A 193 7.84 8.34 14.58
CA LYS A 193 8.48 8.44 13.26
C LYS A 193 7.83 7.50 12.27
N ILE A 194 7.93 7.87 11.01
CA ILE A 194 7.55 6.97 9.89
C ILE A 194 8.80 6.79 9.05
N LYS A 195 9.18 5.54 8.80
CA LYS A 195 10.30 5.21 7.91
C LYS A 195 9.76 4.63 6.62
N SER A 196 10.27 5.10 5.49
CA SER A 196 9.98 4.53 4.18
C SER A 196 11.27 4.01 3.56
N TYR A 197 11.28 2.74 3.19
CA TYR A 197 12.43 2.07 2.59
C TYR A 197 11.98 0.89 1.75
N GLU A 198 12.92 0.33 0.98
CA GLU A 198 12.73 -0.89 0.20
C GLU A 198 13.26 -2.09 1.00
N GLU A 199 12.37 -3.00 1.34
CA GLU A 199 12.72 -4.25 1.99
C GLU A 199 13.00 -5.32 0.94
N LYS A 200 14.11 -6.03 1.06
CA LYS A 200 14.45 -7.15 0.20
C LYS A 200 13.43 -8.28 0.35
N SER A 201 13.20 -9.04 -0.71
CA SER A 201 12.42 -10.29 -0.64
C SER A 201 13.02 -11.27 0.38
N ASP A 202 12.22 -12.25 0.83
CA ASP A 202 12.74 -13.24 1.77
C ASP A 202 13.88 -14.08 1.16
N LEU A 203 13.83 -14.33 -0.14
CA LEU A 203 14.91 -15.00 -0.85
C LEU A 203 16.16 -14.10 -0.90
N ALA A 204 16.00 -12.84 -1.27
CA ALA A 204 17.11 -11.89 -1.34
C ALA A 204 17.74 -11.58 0.04
N LYS A 205 16.98 -11.70 1.14
CA LYS A 205 17.52 -11.58 2.51
C LYS A 205 18.52 -12.69 2.85
N VAL A 206 18.24 -13.92 2.42
CA VAL A 206 19.10 -15.08 2.74
C VAL A 206 20.19 -15.33 1.71
N THR A 207 19.93 -15.08 0.43
CA THR A 207 20.94 -15.19 -0.64
C THR A 207 21.82 -13.95 -0.72
N GLY A 208 21.30 -12.84 -0.26
CA GLY A 208 21.93 -11.53 -0.37
C GLY A 208 21.84 -10.90 -1.76
N ILE A 209 21.35 -11.62 -2.78
CA ILE A 209 21.22 -11.13 -4.15
C ILE A 209 19.84 -10.52 -4.33
N ASN A 210 19.81 -9.33 -4.92
CA ASN A 210 18.59 -8.65 -5.23
C ASN A 210 17.89 -9.32 -6.43
N ASP A 211 16.76 -9.97 -6.16
CA ASP A 211 15.90 -10.64 -7.15
C ASP A 211 14.88 -9.70 -7.81
N GLY A 212 14.89 -8.40 -7.43
CA GLY A 212 13.95 -7.41 -7.93
C GLY A 212 12.55 -7.46 -7.38
N ASN A 213 12.30 -8.33 -6.42
CA ASN A 213 11.04 -8.45 -5.70
C ASN A 213 11.08 -7.66 -4.37
N GLU A 214 11.75 -6.51 -4.38
CA GLU A 214 11.78 -5.59 -3.25
C GLU A 214 10.39 -5.01 -3.02
N GLU A 215 10.02 -4.91 -1.76
CA GLU A 215 8.75 -4.33 -1.35
C GLU A 215 8.99 -2.96 -0.70
N THR A 216 8.25 -1.94 -1.15
CA THR A 216 8.25 -0.64 -0.46
C THR A 216 7.49 -0.77 0.85
N VAL A 217 8.14 -0.37 1.93
CA VAL A 217 7.66 -0.52 3.32
C VAL A 217 7.45 0.84 3.95
N LEU A 218 6.37 0.97 4.74
CA LEU A 218 6.19 2.01 5.74
C LEU A 218 6.28 1.40 7.13
N ASP A 219 7.29 1.80 7.92
CA ASP A 219 7.49 1.37 9.30
C ASP A 219 7.16 2.51 10.27
N PHE A 220 6.11 2.33 11.05
CA PHE A 220 5.63 3.28 12.05
C PHE A 220 6.34 3.04 13.39
N GLY A 221 7.34 3.86 13.70
CA GLY A 221 8.02 3.83 14.98
C GLY A 221 7.14 4.40 16.09
N LEU A 222 6.98 3.66 17.19
CA LEU A 222 6.22 4.09 18.35
C LEU A 222 7.00 5.09 19.21
N LYS A 223 6.29 5.97 19.91
CA LYS A 223 6.89 6.86 20.91
C LYS A 223 7.59 6.06 22.02
N LYS A 224 8.66 6.61 22.57
CA LYS A 224 9.43 5.96 23.63
C LYS A 224 8.54 5.50 24.78
N GLY A 225 8.76 4.27 25.25
CA GLY A 225 7.98 3.67 26.32
C GLY A 225 6.61 3.09 25.94
N MET A 226 6.16 3.28 24.67
CA MET A 226 4.92 2.71 24.17
C MET A 226 5.10 1.30 23.55
N ASN A 227 6.29 0.73 23.66
CA ASN A 227 6.60 -0.63 23.21
C ASN A 227 6.33 -1.71 24.27
N LYS A 228 5.95 -1.33 25.51
CA LYS A 228 5.56 -2.23 26.61
C LYS A 228 4.35 -1.66 27.34
N GLY A 229 3.25 -2.40 27.37
CA GLY A 229 2.02 -1.98 28.02
C GLY A 229 0.78 -2.33 27.21
N MET A 230 -0.33 -1.70 27.55
CA MET A 230 -1.61 -1.85 26.88
C MET A 230 -2.14 -0.48 26.48
N PHE A 231 -2.71 -0.39 25.30
CA PHE A 231 -3.48 0.79 24.90
C PHE A 231 -4.78 0.38 24.21
N SER A 232 -5.78 1.24 24.33
CA SER A 232 -7.03 1.12 23.60
C SER A 232 -7.45 2.49 23.08
N ASN A 233 -8.02 2.52 21.88
CA ASN A 233 -8.59 3.70 21.26
C ASN A 233 -9.98 3.35 20.73
N THR A 234 -11.00 3.97 21.28
CA THR A 234 -12.38 3.83 20.84
C THR A 234 -12.86 5.17 20.33
N ASN A 235 -13.45 5.19 19.15
CA ASN A 235 -13.97 6.38 18.50
C ASN A 235 -15.33 6.04 17.91
N VAL A 236 -16.38 6.76 18.31
CA VAL A 236 -17.73 6.62 17.79
C VAL A 236 -18.26 7.98 17.38
N GLY A 237 -19.01 8.01 16.29
CA GLY A 237 -19.61 9.24 15.78
C GLY A 237 -20.94 8.95 15.09
N TYR A 238 -21.84 9.92 15.21
CA TYR A 238 -23.12 9.94 14.50
C TYR A 238 -23.37 11.34 13.97
N GLY A 239 -23.95 11.44 12.79
CA GLY A 239 -24.14 12.72 12.09
C GLY A 239 -25.45 12.79 11.32
N THR A 240 -25.59 13.89 10.60
CA THR A 240 -26.70 14.10 9.66
C THR A 240 -26.67 13.05 8.55
N GLU A 241 -27.78 12.90 7.81
CA GLU A 241 -27.92 11.93 6.70
C GLU A 241 -27.63 10.47 7.14
N ASP A 242 -27.97 10.12 8.39
CA ASP A 242 -27.72 8.81 8.99
C ASP A 242 -26.26 8.35 8.88
N ARG A 243 -25.31 9.30 8.83
CA ARG A 243 -23.89 9.00 8.77
C ARG A 243 -23.39 8.55 10.13
N TYR A 244 -22.70 7.42 10.13
CA TYR A 244 -22.09 6.88 11.35
C TYR A 244 -20.66 6.41 11.13
N THR A 245 -19.89 6.43 12.18
CA THR A 245 -18.55 5.79 12.24
C THR A 245 -18.33 5.25 13.63
N GLY A 246 -17.76 4.04 13.70
CA GLY A 246 -17.35 3.41 14.94
C GLY A 246 -16.02 2.71 14.72
N ARG A 247 -15.05 2.91 15.62
CA ARG A 247 -13.77 2.20 15.62
C ARG A 247 -13.37 1.87 17.02
N VAL A 248 -12.89 0.65 17.20
CA VAL A 248 -12.26 0.20 18.43
C VAL A 248 -10.95 -0.48 18.08
N MET A 249 -9.92 -0.18 18.84
CA MET A 249 -8.63 -0.84 18.74
C MET A 249 -8.08 -1.06 20.15
N ALA A 250 -7.58 -2.25 20.42
CA ALA A 250 -6.88 -2.57 21.64
C ALA A 250 -5.59 -3.32 21.31
N ALA A 251 -4.50 -3.00 22.00
CA ALA A 251 -3.23 -3.67 21.80
C ALA A 251 -2.51 -3.88 23.14
N HIS A 252 -1.85 -5.02 23.24
CA HIS A 252 -0.93 -5.34 24.32
C HIS A 252 0.45 -5.64 23.78
N PHE A 253 1.45 -4.93 24.28
CA PHE A 253 2.83 -5.07 23.86
C PHE A 253 3.72 -5.49 25.03
N ASN A 254 4.60 -6.44 24.78
CA ASN A 254 5.73 -6.73 25.66
C ASN A 254 6.99 -7.02 24.78
N SER A 255 8.12 -7.34 25.42
CA SER A 255 9.38 -7.57 24.72
C SER A 255 9.34 -8.71 23.70
N LYS A 256 8.53 -9.76 23.94
CA LYS A 256 8.45 -10.96 23.10
C LYS A 256 7.16 -11.03 22.27
N MET A 257 6.07 -10.46 22.78
CA MET A 257 4.73 -10.66 22.24
C MET A 257 4.04 -9.32 21.97
N ARG A 258 3.31 -9.23 20.86
CA ARG A 258 2.38 -8.15 20.53
C ARG A 258 1.06 -8.75 20.10
N VAL A 259 -0.01 -8.33 20.73
CA VAL A 259 -1.38 -8.72 20.39
C VAL A 259 -2.16 -7.45 20.10
N MET A 260 -2.87 -7.41 18.99
CA MET A 260 -3.72 -6.28 18.60
C MET A 260 -5.05 -6.81 18.10
N GLY A 261 -6.13 -6.21 18.55
CA GLY A 261 -7.47 -6.45 18.05
C GLY A 261 -8.11 -5.13 17.64
N PHE A 262 -8.91 -5.14 16.59
CA PHE A 262 -9.60 -3.95 16.11
C PHE A 262 -10.92 -4.32 15.45
N GLY A 263 -11.86 -3.37 15.50
CA GLY A 263 -13.13 -3.42 14.80
C GLY A 263 -13.52 -2.04 14.30
N SER A 264 -14.19 -1.97 13.16
CA SER A 264 -14.75 -0.72 12.64
C SER A 264 -16.05 -0.96 11.88
N ALA A 265 -16.93 0.05 11.90
CA ALA A 265 -18.13 0.12 11.09
C ALA A 265 -18.37 1.58 10.69
N ASN A 266 -18.67 1.84 9.41
CA ASN A 266 -18.98 3.18 8.94
C ASN A 266 -19.74 3.17 7.61
N ASN A 267 -20.44 4.28 7.30
CA ASN A 267 -21.07 4.57 6.01
C ASN A 267 -20.63 5.93 5.43
N VAL A 268 -19.48 6.41 5.80
CA VAL A 268 -18.88 7.68 5.34
C VAL A 268 -17.73 7.45 4.35
N ASN A 269 -17.70 6.32 3.66
CA ASN A 269 -16.60 5.88 2.80
C ASN A 269 -15.24 5.95 3.51
N ASP A 270 -15.25 5.92 4.86
CA ASP A 270 -14.08 6.01 5.73
C ASP A 270 -13.12 7.17 5.38
N ARG A 271 -13.67 8.30 4.94
CA ARG A 271 -12.89 9.51 4.65
C ARG A 271 -12.44 10.16 5.95
N GLY A 272 -11.13 10.34 6.12
CA GLY A 272 -10.56 11.11 7.20
C GLY A 272 -10.79 12.61 7.01
N PHE A 273 -10.76 13.36 8.12
CA PHE A 273 -10.79 14.82 8.09
C PHE A 273 -9.47 15.38 7.54
N GLY A 274 -9.55 16.36 6.65
CA GLY A 274 -8.38 17.12 6.19
C GLY A 274 -7.55 16.41 5.13
N GLY A 275 -8.10 15.41 4.46
CA GLY A 275 -7.48 14.86 3.26
C GLY A 275 -7.26 15.97 2.25
N ARG A 276 -6.01 16.20 1.78
CA ARG A 276 -5.77 17.06 0.63
C ARG A 276 -6.61 16.51 -0.50
N GLY A 277 -7.44 17.37 -1.11
CA GLY A 277 -8.26 17.02 -2.25
C GLY A 277 -7.45 16.32 -3.33
N GLY A 278 -7.30 15.00 -3.19
CA GLY A 278 -6.82 14.16 -4.26
C GLY A 278 -7.95 14.06 -5.26
N TRP A 279 -7.67 14.24 -6.51
CA TRP A 279 -8.57 14.00 -7.61
C TRP A 279 -8.89 12.50 -7.62
N GLY A 280 -10.03 12.11 -7.14
CA GLY A 280 -10.48 10.75 -6.97
C GLY A 280 -11.01 10.55 -5.54
N GLY A 281 -12.28 10.72 -5.35
CA GLY A 281 -12.99 10.31 -4.15
C GLY A 281 -13.36 8.83 -4.27
N ASN A 282 -13.65 8.14 -3.15
CA ASN A 282 -14.23 6.80 -3.22
C ASN A 282 -15.48 6.85 -4.09
N SER A 283 -15.48 6.09 -5.18
CA SER A 283 -16.64 5.99 -6.05
C SER A 283 -17.80 5.31 -5.29
N GLY A 284 -18.98 5.89 -5.40
CA GLY A 284 -20.19 5.35 -4.79
C GLY A 284 -20.37 5.67 -3.30
N LEU A 285 -21.50 5.24 -2.77
CA LEU A 285 -21.84 5.28 -1.35
C LEU A 285 -21.54 3.90 -0.76
N ASN A 286 -20.56 3.81 0.11
CA ASN A 286 -20.13 2.53 0.65
C ASN A 286 -20.29 2.49 2.17
N SER A 287 -20.85 1.39 2.67
CA SER A 287 -20.76 1.04 4.07
C SER A 287 -19.81 -0.13 4.27
N SER A 288 -19.08 -0.12 5.36
CA SER A 288 -18.13 -1.18 5.67
C SER A 288 -18.13 -1.56 7.14
N LYS A 289 -17.99 -2.86 7.41
CA LYS A 289 -17.77 -3.42 8.74
C LYS A 289 -16.52 -4.29 8.69
N MET A 290 -15.71 -4.24 9.73
CA MET A 290 -14.46 -5.00 9.79
C MET A 290 -14.17 -5.44 11.21
N LEU A 291 -13.69 -6.67 11.35
CA LEU A 291 -13.16 -7.21 12.60
C LEU A 291 -11.86 -7.93 12.30
N GLY A 292 -10.85 -7.72 13.13
CA GLY A 292 -9.58 -8.41 12.92
C GLY A 292 -8.64 -8.35 14.11
N GLY A 293 -7.57 -9.14 13.99
CA GLY A 293 -6.52 -9.22 14.96
C GLY A 293 -5.18 -9.58 14.34
N ASN A 294 -4.13 -9.18 15.04
CA ASN A 294 -2.75 -9.49 14.69
C ASN A 294 -2.01 -9.99 15.95
N PHE A 295 -1.25 -11.06 15.78
CA PHE A 295 -0.43 -11.65 16.83
C PHE A 295 1.00 -11.80 16.35
N ASN A 296 1.97 -11.22 17.08
CA ASN A 296 3.40 -11.37 16.83
C ASN A 296 4.06 -11.95 18.08
N TYR A 297 4.92 -12.95 17.87
CA TYR A 297 5.72 -13.56 18.92
C TYR A 297 7.15 -13.76 18.43
N GLU A 298 8.14 -13.39 19.24
CA GLU A 298 9.54 -13.46 18.86
C GLU A 298 10.41 -13.95 20.02
N ILE A 299 11.20 -14.98 19.74
CA ILE A 299 12.37 -15.38 20.54
C ILE A 299 13.58 -14.97 19.71
N LYS A 300 14.34 -13.99 20.21
CA LYS A 300 15.48 -13.41 19.51
C LYS A 300 16.40 -14.52 18.95
N ASP A 301 16.75 -14.39 17.66
CA ASP A 301 17.66 -15.26 16.91
C ASP A 301 17.25 -16.75 16.86
N LYS A 302 16.00 -17.10 17.21
CA LYS A 302 15.52 -18.50 17.22
C LYS A 302 14.19 -18.70 16.51
N PHE A 303 13.21 -17.86 16.83
CA PHE A 303 11.85 -18.11 16.34
C PHE A 303 11.06 -16.80 16.24
N LYS A 304 10.37 -16.62 15.10
CA LYS A 304 9.43 -15.51 14.90
C LYS A 304 8.12 -16.06 14.35
N PHE A 305 7.04 -15.62 14.93
CA PHE A 305 5.68 -15.88 14.46
C PHE A 305 4.96 -14.55 14.27
N ASN A 306 4.38 -14.34 13.10
CA ASN A 306 3.44 -13.26 12.82
C ASN A 306 2.18 -13.88 12.24
N GLY A 307 1.01 -13.58 12.83
CA GLY A 307 -0.27 -14.06 12.36
C GLY A 307 -1.30 -12.94 12.31
N SER A 308 -2.18 -12.96 11.33
CA SER A 308 -3.32 -12.05 11.23
C SER A 308 -4.56 -12.78 10.75
N LEU A 309 -5.71 -12.40 11.31
CA LEU A 309 -7.05 -12.82 10.90
C LEU A 309 -7.91 -11.59 10.72
N ARG A 310 -8.68 -11.54 9.64
CA ARG A 310 -9.57 -10.42 9.34
C ARG A 310 -10.83 -10.90 8.65
N TRP A 311 -11.95 -10.36 9.09
CA TRP A 311 -13.24 -10.38 8.42
C TRP A 311 -13.59 -8.98 7.94
N ASN A 312 -14.10 -8.87 6.72
CA ASN A 312 -14.68 -7.64 6.19
C ASN A 312 -16.05 -7.94 5.61
N HIS A 313 -16.96 -7.00 5.80
CA HIS A 313 -18.24 -6.90 5.14
C HIS A 313 -18.36 -5.52 4.50
N GLY A 314 -18.84 -5.46 3.26
CA GLY A 314 -19.05 -4.20 2.55
C GLY A 314 -20.34 -4.23 1.75
N ASP A 315 -21.11 -3.15 1.83
CA ASP A 315 -22.22 -2.85 0.93
C ASP A 315 -21.86 -1.59 0.12
N GLY A 316 -22.10 -1.62 -1.18
CA GLY A 316 -21.85 -0.52 -2.10
C GLY A 316 -23.10 -0.14 -2.89
N ASP A 317 -23.31 1.16 -3.04
CA ASP A 317 -24.29 1.77 -3.92
C ASP A 317 -23.55 2.75 -4.82
N GLN A 318 -23.40 2.40 -6.09
CA GLN A 318 -22.65 3.18 -7.05
C GLN A 318 -23.48 3.56 -8.26
N ARG A 319 -23.62 4.86 -8.49
CA ARG A 319 -24.15 5.42 -9.72
C ARG A 319 -22.99 5.96 -10.55
N THR A 320 -22.91 5.53 -11.79
CA THR A 320 -21.86 5.93 -12.73
C THR A 320 -22.50 6.58 -13.95
N LYS A 321 -22.05 7.79 -14.30
CA LYS A 321 -22.31 8.46 -15.58
C LYS A 321 -21.02 8.47 -16.38
N MET A 322 -21.04 7.94 -17.61
CA MET A 322 -19.85 7.84 -18.45
C MET A 322 -20.13 8.41 -19.85
N SER A 323 -19.18 9.22 -20.33
CA SER A 323 -19.13 9.72 -21.70
C SER A 323 -17.88 9.20 -22.38
N THR A 324 -18.00 8.67 -23.59
CA THR A 324 -16.90 8.09 -24.36
C THR A 324 -16.82 8.68 -25.76
N GLU A 325 -15.59 8.81 -26.27
CA GLU A 325 -15.31 9.10 -27.66
C GLU A 325 -14.38 8.02 -28.19
N ASN A 326 -14.82 7.29 -29.21
CA ASN A 326 -14.00 6.28 -29.88
C ASN A 326 -13.24 6.93 -31.05
N PHE A 327 -11.92 6.68 -31.11
CA PHE A 327 -11.05 7.24 -32.13
C PHE A 327 -11.09 6.41 -33.43
N VAL A 328 -12.26 6.32 -34.04
CA VAL A 328 -12.53 5.53 -35.24
C VAL A 328 -12.51 6.41 -36.51
N SER A 329 -11.31 6.65 -37.01
CA SER A 329 -10.98 7.33 -38.27
C SER A 329 -11.83 8.58 -38.63
N THR A 330 -12.68 8.51 -39.64
CA THR A 330 -13.43 9.66 -40.18
C THR A 330 -14.85 9.78 -39.61
N ALA A 331 -15.45 8.68 -39.19
CA ALA A 331 -16.73 8.70 -38.49
C ALA A 331 -16.49 8.95 -36.99
N LYS A 332 -17.13 9.95 -36.47
CA LYS A 332 -17.15 10.20 -35.04
C LYS A 332 -18.00 9.10 -34.41
N SER A 333 -17.62 8.64 -33.25
CA SER A 333 -18.37 7.67 -32.48
C SER A 333 -18.33 8.05 -31.02
N PHE A 334 -19.47 8.43 -30.52
CA PHE A 334 -19.68 8.85 -29.15
C PHE A 334 -20.56 7.86 -28.42
N GLY A 335 -20.39 7.73 -27.13
CA GLY A 335 -21.28 6.89 -26.32
C GLY A 335 -21.50 7.51 -24.96
N ASN A 336 -22.71 7.38 -24.47
CA ASN A 336 -23.08 7.76 -23.13
C ASN A 336 -23.69 6.57 -22.40
N SER A 337 -23.40 6.44 -21.10
CA SER A 337 -24.05 5.42 -20.28
C SER A 337 -24.29 5.91 -18.85
N ILE A 338 -25.39 5.45 -18.25
CA ILE A 338 -25.68 5.55 -16.83
C ILE A 338 -25.82 4.14 -16.31
N SER A 339 -25.16 3.85 -15.20
CA SER A 339 -25.25 2.57 -14.52
C SER A 339 -25.51 2.81 -13.03
N GLN A 340 -26.47 2.07 -12.46
CA GLN A 340 -26.70 1.97 -11.03
C GLN A 340 -26.33 0.56 -10.61
N SER A 341 -25.42 0.40 -9.64
CA SER A 341 -25.01 -0.91 -9.14
C SER A 341 -25.04 -0.97 -7.62
N TYR A 342 -25.54 -2.09 -7.11
CA TYR A 342 -25.52 -2.45 -5.71
C TYR A 342 -24.66 -3.68 -5.54
N SER A 343 -23.79 -3.68 -4.53
CA SER A 343 -22.91 -4.80 -4.25
C SER A 343 -22.86 -5.10 -2.75
N ARG A 344 -22.71 -6.39 -2.43
CA ARG A 344 -22.45 -6.86 -1.07
C ARG A 344 -21.27 -7.84 -1.13
N SER A 345 -20.34 -7.71 -0.21
CA SER A 345 -19.21 -8.62 -0.13
C SER A 345 -18.89 -9.00 1.31
N ASP A 346 -18.54 -10.27 1.51
CA ASP A 346 -17.98 -10.79 2.74
C ASP A 346 -16.65 -11.45 2.45
N SER A 347 -15.64 -11.21 3.28
CA SER A 347 -14.35 -11.88 3.14
C SER A 347 -13.69 -12.18 4.46
N TRP A 348 -13.09 -13.39 4.54
CA TRP A 348 -12.20 -13.83 5.58
C TRP A 348 -10.80 -13.97 5.04
N ASN A 349 -9.81 -13.42 5.72
CA ASN A 349 -8.41 -13.53 5.35
C ASN A 349 -7.59 -13.93 6.57
N ALA A 350 -6.87 -15.05 6.47
CA ALA A 350 -5.92 -15.48 7.47
C ALA A 350 -4.54 -15.64 6.84
N ARG A 351 -3.51 -15.11 7.49
CA ARG A 351 -2.12 -15.17 7.04
C ARG A 351 -1.21 -15.42 8.23
N ALA A 352 -0.18 -16.22 8.02
CA ALA A 352 0.88 -16.38 9.01
C ALA A 352 2.26 -16.32 8.35
N ARG A 353 3.26 -15.95 9.14
CA ARG A 353 4.68 -16.02 8.82
C ARG A 353 5.38 -16.65 10.01
N ILE A 354 5.97 -17.81 9.79
CA ILE A 354 6.68 -18.59 10.79
C ILE A 354 8.13 -18.68 10.34
N GLU A 355 9.04 -18.12 11.11
CA GLU A 355 10.47 -18.16 10.83
C GLU A 355 11.18 -18.86 11.98
N TRP A 356 11.86 -19.94 11.68
CA TRP A 356 12.60 -20.73 12.64
C TRP A 356 14.06 -20.82 12.27
N MET A 357 14.93 -20.49 13.21
CA MET A 357 16.38 -20.51 13.09
C MET A 357 16.92 -21.54 14.13
N PRO A 358 16.97 -22.85 13.77
CA PRO A 358 17.44 -23.89 14.67
C PRO A 358 18.90 -23.68 15.10
N ASP A 359 19.71 -23.14 14.20
CA ASP A 359 21.10 -22.75 14.40
C ASP A 359 21.44 -21.47 13.61
N SER A 360 22.67 -20.95 13.77
CA SER A 360 23.12 -19.72 13.10
C SER A 360 23.28 -19.85 11.57
N MET A 361 23.26 -21.06 11.04
CA MET A 361 23.47 -21.38 9.63
C MET A 361 22.19 -21.73 8.90
N THR A 362 21.09 -22.03 9.61
CA THR A 362 19.82 -22.50 9.02
C THR A 362 18.70 -21.52 9.30
N ASN A 363 17.98 -21.15 8.25
CA ASN A 363 16.74 -20.36 8.33
C ASN A 363 15.62 -21.11 7.61
N ILE A 364 14.51 -21.35 8.30
CA ILE A 364 13.31 -22.00 7.79
C ILE A 364 12.17 -21.03 7.89
N LEU A 365 11.55 -20.69 6.77
CA LEU A 365 10.44 -19.76 6.69
C LEU A 365 9.21 -20.45 6.08
N PHE A 366 8.08 -20.42 6.78
CA PHE A 366 6.79 -20.92 6.29
C PHE A 366 5.74 -19.82 6.30
N ARG A 367 5.05 -19.63 5.16
CA ARG A 367 4.00 -18.60 4.97
C ARG A 367 2.72 -19.21 4.43
N PRO A 368 1.81 -19.69 5.29
CA PRO A 368 0.47 -20.08 4.88
C PRO A 368 -0.44 -18.86 4.75
N THR A 369 -1.31 -18.88 3.75
CA THR A 369 -2.39 -17.89 3.56
C THR A 369 -3.68 -18.61 3.22
N PHE A 370 -4.78 -18.12 3.77
CA PHE A 370 -6.14 -18.54 3.47
C PHE A 370 -7.00 -17.33 3.20
N SER A 371 -7.82 -17.37 2.17
CA SER A 371 -8.89 -16.39 1.97
C SER A 371 -10.16 -17.07 1.48
N HIS A 372 -11.27 -16.67 2.06
CA HIS A 372 -12.63 -16.99 1.62
C HIS A 372 -13.34 -15.69 1.30
N SER A 373 -14.03 -15.60 0.17
CA SER A 373 -14.82 -14.42 -0.20
C SER A 373 -16.11 -14.83 -0.87
N THR A 374 -17.17 -14.10 -0.55
CA THR A 374 -18.43 -14.09 -1.28
C THR A 374 -18.75 -12.67 -1.74
N SER A 375 -19.32 -12.54 -2.92
CA SER A 375 -19.75 -11.26 -3.47
C SER A 375 -21.06 -11.45 -4.21
N ASP A 376 -22.05 -10.61 -3.89
CA ASP A 376 -23.33 -10.49 -4.58
C ASP A 376 -23.42 -9.11 -5.22
N GLY A 377 -23.96 -9.04 -6.42
CA GLY A 377 -24.16 -7.77 -7.13
C GLY A 377 -25.46 -7.75 -7.90
N SER A 378 -26.01 -6.54 -8.02
CA SER A 378 -27.08 -6.24 -8.99
C SER A 378 -26.77 -4.92 -9.68
N SER A 379 -27.04 -4.81 -10.97
CA SER A 379 -26.86 -3.56 -11.70
C SER A 379 -27.93 -3.35 -12.75
N SER A 380 -28.24 -2.09 -13.01
CA SER A 380 -29.01 -1.65 -14.17
C SER A 380 -28.16 -0.67 -14.97
N THR A 381 -28.22 -0.77 -16.29
CA THR A 381 -27.45 0.08 -17.20
C THR A 381 -28.34 0.55 -18.35
N ALA A 382 -28.27 1.84 -18.66
CA ALA A 382 -28.78 2.41 -19.89
C ALA A 382 -27.62 3.08 -20.64
N SER A 383 -27.52 2.86 -21.94
CA SER A 383 -26.45 3.41 -22.77
C SER A 383 -26.96 3.69 -24.19
N ALA A 384 -26.31 4.64 -24.86
CA ALA A 384 -26.57 4.94 -26.28
C ALA A 384 -25.26 5.31 -26.98
N SER A 385 -25.23 5.02 -28.30
CA SER A 385 -24.12 5.38 -29.17
C SER A 385 -24.60 6.37 -30.25
N PHE A 386 -23.76 7.33 -30.57
CA PHE A 386 -24.09 8.46 -31.43
C PHE A 386 -23.04 8.65 -32.51
N ALA A 387 -23.51 9.14 -33.68
CA ALA A 387 -22.66 9.44 -34.85
C ALA A 387 -21.89 10.75 -34.70
N ASP A 388 -22.31 11.67 -33.86
CA ASP A 388 -21.62 12.91 -33.50
C ASP A 388 -21.69 13.17 -32.00
N ASP A 389 -21.02 14.21 -31.49
CA ASP A 389 -21.04 14.56 -30.08
C ASP A 389 -22.47 14.98 -29.65
N PRO A 390 -23.16 14.19 -28.84
CA PRO A 390 -24.56 14.43 -28.49
C PRO A 390 -24.75 15.72 -27.68
N TYR A 391 -23.70 16.20 -26.98
CA TYR A 391 -23.78 17.44 -26.19
C TYR A 391 -23.82 18.72 -27.04
N LEU A 392 -23.63 18.60 -28.34
CA LEU A 392 -23.86 19.71 -29.29
C LEU A 392 -25.37 19.94 -29.56
N TYR A 393 -26.18 18.92 -29.31
CA TYR A 393 -27.60 18.90 -29.66
C TYR A 393 -28.53 18.90 -28.43
N VAL A 394 -28.17 18.18 -27.39
CA VAL A 394 -28.96 17.99 -26.17
C VAL A 394 -28.08 18.08 -24.92
N THR A 395 -28.69 18.46 -23.79
CA THR A 395 -27.99 18.55 -22.49
C THR A 395 -27.90 17.21 -21.79
N ASP A 396 -28.88 16.32 -21.96
CA ASP A 396 -28.87 14.96 -21.41
C ASP A 396 -29.10 13.94 -22.53
N PRO A 397 -28.04 13.33 -23.06
CA PRO A 397 -28.14 12.39 -24.20
C PRO A 397 -28.91 11.10 -23.90
N LEU A 398 -29.14 10.74 -22.64
CA LEU A 398 -29.82 9.52 -22.26
C LEU A 398 -31.27 9.75 -21.80
N ALA A 399 -31.76 10.98 -21.83
CA ALA A 399 -33.17 11.26 -21.59
C ALA A 399 -34.02 10.76 -22.76
N SER A 400 -35.20 10.15 -22.46
CA SER A 400 -36.12 9.64 -23.51
C SER A 400 -36.52 10.70 -24.54
N SER A 401 -36.76 11.94 -24.10
CA SER A 401 -37.06 13.07 -24.99
C SER A 401 -35.91 13.45 -25.92
N SER A 402 -34.68 13.18 -25.53
CA SER A 402 -33.50 13.44 -26.36
C SER A 402 -33.34 12.40 -27.47
N PHE A 403 -33.79 11.16 -27.24
CA PHE A 403 -33.74 10.10 -28.25
C PHE A 403 -34.54 10.45 -29.49
N ASP A 404 -35.74 10.96 -29.31
CA ASP A 404 -36.64 11.37 -30.45
C ASP A 404 -35.98 12.47 -31.28
N ILE A 405 -35.38 13.46 -30.65
CA ILE A 405 -34.67 14.56 -31.33
C ILE A 405 -33.48 14.03 -32.13
N MET A 406 -32.62 13.23 -31.49
CA MET A 406 -31.40 12.73 -32.11
C MET A 406 -31.66 11.64 -33.15
N ALA A 407 -32.74 10.88 -33.03
CA ALA A 407 -33.16 9.92 -34.04
C ALA A 407 -33.65 10.58 -35.34
N GLN A 408 -34.42 11.70 -35.23
CA GLN A 408 -34.82 12.49 -36.39
C GLN A 408 -33.66 13.03 -37.19
N ASP A 409 -32.57 13.41 -36.51
CA ASP A 409 -31.36 13.93 -37.15
C ASP A 409 -30.40 12.80 -37.54
N SER A 410 -30.79 11.51 -37.48
CA SER A 410 -29.95 10.33 -37.78
C SER A 410 -28.67 10.24 -36.93
N LEU A 411 -28.65 10.86 -35.76
CA LEU A 411 -27.51 10.86 -34.87
C LEU A 411 -27.47 9.59 -34.02
N MET A 412 -28.61 8.97 -33.74
CA MET A 412 -28.68 7.72 -32.98
C MET A 412 -28.15 6.53 -33.78
N ILE A 413 -27.25 5.76 -33.21
CA ILE A 413 -26.75 4.51 -33.81
C ILE A 413 -27.43 3.33 -33.10
N ASN A 414 -27.30 3.24 -31.79
CA ASN A 414 -27.99 2.24 -30.98
C ASN A 414 -28.29 2.77 -29.57
N SER A 415 -29.24 2.11 -28.94
CA SER A 415 -29.45 2.23 -27.49
C SER A 415 -29.53 0.85 -26.86
N ARG A 416 -29.16 0.74 -25.61
CA ARG A 416 -29.16 -0.50 -24.83
C ARG A 416 -29.63 -0.22 -23.42
N SER A 417 -30.57 -1.03 -22.95
CA SER A 417 -30.93 -1.11 -21.54
C SER A 417 -30.76 -2.55 -21.05
N GLY A 418 -30.38 -2.74 -19.80
CA GLY A 418 -30.21 -4.07 -19.26
C GLY A 418 -30.03 -4.09 -17.77
N ILE A 419 -30.24 -5.26 -17.18
CA ILE A 419 -30.00 -5.55 -15.77
C ILE A 419 -29.08 -6.75 -15.66
N SER A 420 -28.31 -6.82 -14.59
CA SER A 420 -27.53 -8.02 -14.27
C SER A 420 -27.53 -8.34 -12.78
N LEU A 421 -27.56 -9.62 -12.47
CA LEU A 421 -27.30 -10.19 -11.16
C LEU A 421 -26.01 -10.99 -11.21
N SER A 422 -25.20 -10.91 -10.17
CA SER A 422 -24.00 -11.73 -10.05
C SER A 422 -23.83 -12.25 -8.62
N ASN A 423 -23.25 -13.45 -8.53
CA ASN A 423 -22.79 -13.99 -7.26
C ASN A 423 -21.47 -14.71 -7.52
N SER A 424 -20.52 -14.55 -6.64
CA SER A 424 -19.23 -15.23 -6.70
C SER A 424 -18.81 -15.69 -5.31
N LYS A 425 -18.33 -16.93 -5.23
CA LYS A 425 -17.73 -17.51 -4.04
C LYS A 425 -16.34 -18.01 -4.38
N SER A 426 -15.34 -17.69 -3.59
CA SER A 426 -13.96 -18.09 -3.85
C SER A 426 -13.22 -18.47 -2.58
N ASP A 427 -12.59 -19.64 -2.62
CA ASP A 427 -11.69 -20.17 -1.59
C ASP A 427 -10.28 -20.23 -2.15
N ASN A 428 -9.31 -19.66 -1.44
CA ASN A 428 -7.92 -19.62 -1.88
C ASN A 428 -6.99 -20.04 -0.73
N TYR A 429 -6.20 -21.08 -0.96
CA TYR A 429 -5.20 -21.62 -0.05
C TYR A 429 -3.83 -21.50 -0.70
N LYS A 430 -2.86 -20.87 -0.02
CA LYS A 430 -1.48 -20.79 -0.49
C LYS A 430 -0.51 -21.07 0.63
N GLY A 431 0.60 -21.71 0.29
CA GLY A 431 1.70 -21.96 1.21
C GLY A 431 3.05 -21.74 0.52
N MET A 432 3.99 -21.11 1.22
CA MET A 432 5.38 -21.00 0.80
C MET A 432 6.26 -21.53 1.92
N LEU A 433 7.13 -22.47 1.59
CA LEU A 433 8.18 -22.99 2.48
C LEU A 433 9.54 -22.65 1.87
N GLN A 434 10.39 -21.93 2.62
CA GLN A 434 11.76 -21.62 2.22
C GLN A 434 12.72 -22.16 3.28
N ILE A 435 13.70 -22.93 2.84
CA ILE A 435 14.77 -23.48 3.68
C ILE A 435 16.08 -22.95 3.13
N ASN A 436 16.80 -22.18 3.92
CA ASN A 436 18.13 -21.70 3.60
C ASN A 436 19.16 -22.35 4.52
N ARG A 437 20.26 -22.82 3.94
CA ARG A 437 21.44 -23.32 4.67
C ARG A 437 22.68 -22.57 4.21
N LYS A 438 23.33 -21.87 5.13
CA LYS A 438 24.68 -21.35 4.93
C LYS A 438 25.67 -22.52 5.02
N LEU A 439 26.56 -22.61 4.04
CA LEU A 439 27.54 -23.66 3.95
C LEU A 439 28.89 -23.22 4.52
N ASN A 440 29.14 -21.90 4.58
CA ASN A 440 30.30 -21.29 5.22
C ASN A 440 29.96 -19.86 5.69
N ASN A 441 30.95 -19.20 6.32
CA ASN A 441 30.78 -17.80 6.78
C ASN A 441 31.15 -16.77 5.71
N GLU A 442 31.61 -17.19 4.52
CA GLU A 442 31.99 -16.31 3.41
C GLU A 442 30.86 -16.02 2.46
N GLY A 443 29.63 -16.58 2.70
CA GLY A 443 28.43 -16.32 1.94
C GLY A 443 28.01 -17.45 1.00
N ARG A 444 28.70 -18.62 0.99
CA ARG A 444 28.25 -19.83 0.29
C ARG A 444 26.96 -20.31 0.95
N ASN A 445 25.89 -20.44 0.18
CA ASN A 445 24.60 -20.88 0.69
C ASN A 445 23.78 -21.63 -0.36
N ILE A 446 22.85 -22.45 0.12
CA ILE A 446 21.86 -23.14 -0.69
C ILE A 446 20.47 -22.84 -0.12
N THR A 447 19.54 -22.51 -1.01
CA THR A 447 18.14 -22.20 -0.63
C THR A 447 17.19 -23.02 -1.46
N LEU A 448 16.29 -23.74 -0.79
CA LEU A 448 15.12 -24.41 -1.38
C LEU A 448 13.86 -23.62 -1.05
N GLN A 449 13.09 -23.23 -2.06
CA GLN A 449 11.80 -22.60 -1.90
C GLN A 449 10.70 -23.42 -2.61
N LEU A 450 9.68 -23.80 -1.86
CA LEU A 450 8.52 -24.54 -2.34
C LEU A 450 7.28 -23.67 -2.19
N ASN A 451 6.47 -23.58 -3.24
CA ASN A 451 5.17 -22.92 -3.19
C ASN A 451 4.08 -23.88 -3.65
N ALA A 452 2.93 -23.79 -2.98
CA ALA A 452 1.73 -24.51 -3.37
C ALA A 452 0.53 -23.58 -3.24
N GLY A 453 -0.37 -23.60 -4.21
CA GLY A 453 -1.60 -22.84 -4.24
C GLY A 453 -2.76 -23.67 -4.75
N TYR A 454 -3.93 -23.48 -4.16
CA TYR A 454 -5.21 -24.02 -4.62
C TYR A 454 -6.28 -22.94 -4.55
N THR A 455 -7.01 -22.74 -5.62
CA THR A 455 -8.17 -21.83 -5.68
C THR A 455 -9.37 -22.60 -6.23
N ASN A 456 -10.49 -22.53 -5.49
CA ASN A 456 -11.79 -22.96 -5.97
C ASN A 456 -12.72 -21.74 -6.03
N SER A 457 -13.34 -21.51 -7.17
CA SER A 457 -14.23 -20.37 -7.35
C SER A 457 -15.48 -20.81 -8.12
N ASP A 458 -16.64 -20.50 -7.55
CA ASP A 458 -17.93 -20.69 -8.16
C ASP A 458 -18.56 -19.33 -8.44
N SER A 459 -18.94 -19.07 -9.68
CA SER A 459 -19.67 -17.85 -10.04
C SER A 459 -20.94 -18.17 -10.80
N LYS A 460 -21.96 -17.35 -10.58
CA LYS A 460 -23.19 -17.35 -11.36
C LYS A 460 -23.58 -15.92 -11.73
N SER A 461 -24.10 -15.75 -12.90
CA SER A 461 -24.57 -14.46 -13.41
C SER A 461 -25.85 -14.63 -14.21
N LEU A 462 -26.74 -13.66 -14.07
CA LEU A 462 -27.94 -13.51 -14.90
C LEU A 462 -27.88 -12.10 -15.51
N SER A 463 -28.08 -12.01 -16.83
CA SER A 463 -28.13 -10.72 -17.51
C SER A 463 -29.30 -10.69 -18.49
N THR A 464 -30.03 -9.59 -18.48
CA THR A 464 -31.03 -9.25 -19.49
C THR A 464 -30.58 -7.98 -20.20
N SER A 465 -30.76 -7.89 -21.49
CA SER A 465 -30.38 -6.73 -22.28
C SER A 465 -31.27 -6.57 -23.51
N ASN A 466 -31.85 -5.41 -23.67
CA ASN A 466 -32.60 -5.00 -24.85
C ASN A 466 -31.75 -4.01 -25.63
N VAL A 467 -31.62 -4.23 -26.93
CA VAL A 467 -30.84 -3.41 -27.86
C VAL A 467 -31.76 -2.91 -28.99
N HIS A 468 -31.71 -1.61 -29.25
CA HIS A 468 -32.35 -0.96 -30.37
C HIS A 468 -31.30 -0.40 -31.32
N LEU A 469 -31.43 -0.75 -32.60
CA LEU A 469 -30.51 -0.34 -33.69
C LEU A 469 -31.28 0.64 -34.60
N TYR A 470 -31.03 1.93 -34.52
CA TYR A 470 -31.75 2.99 -35.25
C TYR A 470 -31.38 3.09 -36.74
N GLN A 471 -30.25 2.50 -37.15
CA GLN A 471 -29.75 2.54 -38.52
C GLN A 471 -29.86 1.18 -39.25
N VAL A 472 -30.46 0.18 -38.60
CA VAL A 472 -30.71 -1.14 -39.16
C VAL A 472 -32.21 -1.41 -39.17
N MET A 473 -32.77 -1.61 -40.37
CA MET A 473 -34.16 -1.94 -40.53
C MET A 473 -34.40 -3.45 -40.48
N ASN A 474 -35.48 -3.88 -39.85
CA ASN A 474 -35.92 -5.28 -39.90
C ASN A 474 -36.71 -5.53 -41.19
N SER A 475 -37.21 -6.75 -41.36
CA SER A 475 -38.00 -7.18 -42.54
C SER A 475 -39.31 -6.46 -42.72
N LEU A 476 -39.80 -5.75 -41.69
CA LEU A 476 -41.03 -4.95 -41.65
C LEU A 476 -40.79 -3.48 -41.97
N GLY A 477 -39.55 -3.07 -42.21
CA GLY A 477 -39.18 -1.68 -42.48
C GLY A 477 -39.16 -0.76 -41.24
N THR A 478 -39.15 -1.32 -40.05
CA THR A 478 -38.97 -0.61 -38.78
C THR A 478 -37.56 -0.87 -38.24
N ASP A 479 -37.12 -0.07 -37.28
CA ASP A 479 -35.83 -0.25 -36.62
C ASP A 479 -35.69 -1.62 -36.02
N SER A 480 -34.48 -2.19 -36.11
CA SER A 480 -34.17 -3.53 -35.61
C SER A 480 -33.97 -3.53 -34.11
N THR A 481 -34.70 -4.39 -33.40
CA THR A 481 -34.52 -4.66 -31.98
C THR A 481 -34.14 -6.09 -31.73
N TYR A 482 -33.37 -6.35 -30.70
CA TYR A 482 -33.10 -7.71 -30.21
C TYR A 482 -32.83 -7.73 -28.72
N GLN A 483 -33.04 -8.89 -28.11
CA GLN A 483 -32.74 -9.08 -26.69
C GLN A 483 -31.74 -10.22 -26.49
N THR A 484 -30.99 -10.13 -25.38
CA THR A 484 -30.17 -11.24 -24.86
C THR A 484 -30.48 -11.44 -23.38
N ASN A 485 -30.99 -12.60 -23.02
CA ASN A 485 -31.33 -12.95 -21.65
C ASN A 485 -30.63 -14.25 -21.30
N ARG A 486 -29.63 -14.20 -20.41
CA ARG A 486 -28.73 -15.33 -20.15
C ARG A 486 -28.47 -15.55 -18.68
N TYR A 487 -28.47 -16.81 -18.30
CA TYR A 487 -28.01 -17.26 -16.99
C TYR A 487 -26.78 -18.15 -17.17
N SER A 488 -25.71 -17.91 -16.44
CA SER A 488 -24.47 -18.66 -16.56
C SER A 488 -23.94 -19.11 -15.21
N LEU A 489 -23.47 -20.35 -15.16
CA LEU A 489 -22.76 -20.95 -14.04
C LEU A 489 -21.30 -21.22 -14.45
N THR A 490 -20.33 -20.79 -13.65
CA THR A 490 -18.91 -20.92 -14.01
C THR A 490 -18.06 -21.37 -12.82
N PRO A 491 -18.04 -22.69 -12.51
CA PRO A 491 -17.07 -23.25 -11.57
C PRO A 491 -15.65 -23.21 -12.16
N THR A 492 -14.67 -22.82 -11.36
CA THR A 492 -13.26 -22.72 -11.74
C THR A 492 -12.38 -23.33 -10.66
N LYS A 493 -11.45 -24.21 -11.04
CA LYS A 493 -10.42 -24.77 -10.16
C LYS A 493 -9.03 -24.43 -10.68
N ARG A 494 -8.13 -24.05 -9.79
CA ARG A 494 -6.76 -23.72 -10.13
C ARG A 494 -5.78 -24.30 -9.10
N TYR A 495 -4.67 -24.86 -9.60
CA TYR A 495 -3.55 -25.35 -8.82
C TYR A 495 -2.26 -24.68 -9.32
N ASP A 496 -1.41 -24.23 -8.40
CA ASP A 496 -0.10 -23.66 -8.71
C ASP A 496 0.94 -24.33 -7.78
N TYR A 497 1.97 -24.97 -8.37
CA TYR A 497 3.08 -25.55 -7.61
C TYR A 497 4.39 -25.06 -8.17
N SER A 498 5.35 -24.71 -7.30
CA SER A 498 6.71 -24.42 -7.75
C SER A 498 7.76 -24.90 -6.75
N ALA A 499 8.90 -25.31 -7.29
CA ALA A 499 10.10 -25.65 -6.52
C ALA A 499 11.30 -24.90 -7.11
N GLN A 500 12.00 -24.12 -6.28
CA GLN A 500 13.17 -23.34 -6.66
C GLN A 500 14.34 -23.73 -5.80
N LEU A 501 15.46 -24.07 -6.44
CA LEU A 501 16.75 -24.31 -5.81
C LEU A 501 17.72 -23.20 -6.24
N THR A 502 18.33 -22.52 -5.27
CA THR A 502 19.27 -21.44 -5.51
C THR A 502 20.58 -21.75 -4.79
N TYR A 503 21.70 -21.68 -5.49
CA TYR A 503 23.04 -21.85 -4.96
C TYR A 503 23.84 -20.57 -5.19
N SER A 504 24.52 -20.07 -4.14
CA SER A 504 25.35 -18.89 -4.17
C SER A 504 26.78 -19.26 -3.80
N GLU A 505 27.71 -18.98 -4.69
CA GLU A 505 29.17 -19.23 -4.54
C GLU A 505 29.93 -17.93 -4.40
N PRO A 506 30.67 -17.70 -3.32
CA PRO A 506 31.62 -16.58 -3.20
C PRO A 506 32.81 -16.80 -4.13
N LEU A 507 33.06 -15.87 -5.07
CA LEU A 507 34.24 -15.92 -5.96
C LEU A 507 35.45 -15.19 -5.36
N TRP A 508 35.16 -13.97 -4.83
CA TRP A 508 36.14 -13.10 -4.18
C TRP A 508 35.48 -12.36 -3.01
N LYS A 509 36.25 -11.52 -2.32
CA LYS A 509 35.73 -10.70 -1.22
C LYS A 509 34.47 -9.91 -1.68
N ALA A 510 33.33 -10.21 -1.05
CA ALA A 510 32.02 -9.62 -1.33
C ALA A 510 31.63 -9.62 -2.84
N THR A 511 32.01 -10.72 -3.53
CA THR A 511 31.65 -10.98 -4.94
C THR A 511 31.14 -12.40 -5.06
N PHE A 512 29.97 -12.58 -5.68
CA PHE A 512 29.24 -13.84 -5.68
C PHE A 512 28.73 -14.18 -7.09
N LEU A 513 28.68 -15.48 -7.38
CA LEU A 513 27.96 -16.04 -8.53
C LEU A 513 26.80 -16.87 -7.99
N GLN A 514 25.58 -16.61 -8.48
CA GLN A 514 24.40 -17.35 -8.09
C GLN A 514 23.82 -18.08 -9.28
N LEU A 515 23.53 -19.34 -9.08
CA LEU A 515 22.76 -20.18 -10.01
C LEU A 515 21.42 -20.51 -9.35
N SER A 516 20.33 -20.31 -10.08
CA SER A 516 18.97 -20.65 -9.63
C SER A 516 18.27 -21.49 -10.69
N TYR A 517 17.61 -22.55 -10.25
CA TYR A 517 16.69 -23.33 -11.07
C TYR A 517 15.33 -23.38 -10.40
N LYS A 518 14.28 -23.02 -11.15
CA LYS A 518 12.92 -23.10 -10.68
C LYS A 518 12.04 -23.85 -11.69
N PHE A 519 11.31 -24.82 -11.18
CA PHE A 519 10.21 -25.45 -11.88
C PHE A 519 8.90 -24.89 -11.39
N ASN A 520 7.99 -24.54 -12.30
CA ASN A 520 6.68 -24.03 -11.99
C ASN A 520 5.61 -24.74 -12.83
N TYR A 521 4.60 -25.28 -12.17
CA TYR A 521 3.43 -25.90 -12.76
C TYR A 521 2.18 -25.11 -12.37
N SER A 522 1.36 -24.75 -13.36
CA SER A 522 0.07 -24.09 -13.16
C SER A 522 -1.02 -24.84 -13.93
N TYR A 523 -2.10 -25.16 -13.25
CA TYR A 523 -3.29 -25.79 -13.79
C TYR A 523 -4.50 -24.92 -13.54
N SER A 524 -5.35 -24.76 -14.56
CA SER A 524 -6.64 -24.07 -14.45
C SER A 524 -7.70 -24.80 -15.25
N LYS A 525 -8.84 -25.08 -14.65
CA LYS A 525 -10.02 -25.67 -15.30
C LYS A 525 -11.22 -24.77 -15.04
N SER A 526 -11.95 -24.42 -16.09
CA SER A 526 -13.18 -23.64 -16.01
C SER A 526 -14.26 -24.28 -16.90
N THR A 527 -15.46 -24.44 -16.36
CA THR A 527 -16.62 -24.96 -17.09
C THR A 527 -17.74 -23.94 -16.98
N ARG A 528 -18.04 -23.21 -18.05
CA ARG A 528 -19.18 -22.30 -18.12
C ARG A 528 -20.37 -23.03 -18.75
N SER A 529 -21.46 -23.16 -18.00
CA SER A 529 -22.76 -23.60 -18.50
C SER A 529 -23.66 -22.39 -18.67
N THR A 530 -24.18 -22.13 -19.86
CA THR A 530 -25.03 -20.97 -20.17
C THR A 530 -26.42 -21.47 -20.59
N TYR A 531 -27.43 -20.82 -20.05
CA TYR A 531 -28.84 -21.02 -20.32
C TYR A 531 -29.38 -19.75 -20.96
N ASP A 532 -29.92 -19.87 -22.19
CA ASP A 532 -30.39 -18.73 -22.99
C ASP A 532 -31.90 -18.62 -22.95
N PHE A 533 -32.38 -17.47 -22.48
CA PHE A 533 -33.79 -17.08 -22.38
C PHE A 533 -34.19 -16.03 -23.42
N SER A 534 -33.32 -15.75 -24.41
CA SER A 534 -33.50 -14.63 -25.37
C SER A 534 -34.74 -14.85 -26.27
N ASN A 535 -35.23 -16.06 -26.40
CA ASN A 535 -36.47 -16.37 -27.13
C ASN A 535 -37.76 -16.17 -26.34
N LEU A 536 -37.68 -15.85 -25.04
CA LEU A 536 -38.83 -15.45 -24.25
C LEU A 536 -39.12 -13.96 -24.54
N GLY A 537 -40.37 -13.58 -24.63
CA GLY A 537 -40.76 -12.20 -25.02
C GLY A 537 -40.00 -11.08 -24.29
N GLU A 538 -39.93 -9.92 -24.92
CA GLU A 538 -39.15 -8.76 -24.41
C GLU A 538 -39.45 -8.38 -22.95
N ASP A 539 -40.70 -8.47 -22.57
CA ASP A 539 -41.20 -8.12 -21.23
C ASP A 539 -41.28 -9.34 -20.28
N PHE A 540 -40.76 -10.49 -20.65
CA PHE A 540 -40.90 -11.72 -19.86
C PHE A 540 -40.44 -11.53 -18.41
N PHE A 541 -39.37 -10.80 -18.21
CA PHE A 541 -38.83 -10.48 -16.88
C PHE A 541 -39.25 -9.09 -16.35
N ALA A 542 -40.19 -8.40 -17.05
CA ALA A 542 -40.63 -7.10 -16.61
C ALA A 542 -41.23 -7.17 -15.19
N GLY A 543 -40.96 -6.17 -14.38
CA GLY A 543 -41.45 -6.07 -12.98
C GLY A 543 -40.79 -7.01 -11.99
N VAL A 544 -39.76 -7.83 -12.38
CA VAL A 544 -38.93 -8.56 -11.42
C VAL A 544 -37.98 -7.57 -10.76
N ALA A 545 -37.93 -7.57 -9.42
CA ALA A 545 -37.08 -6.65 -8.67
C ALA A 545 -35.60 -6.94 -8.96
N ASN A 546 -34.87 -5.92 -9.43
CA ASN A 546 -33.44 -5.98 -9.62
C ASN A 546 -32.72 -5.75 -8.28
N SER A 547 -32.65 -6.79 -7.47
CA SER A 547 -31.93 -6.77 -6.19
C SER A 547 -31.03 -8.00 -6.07
N TYR A 548 -29.86 -7.82 -5.45
CA TYR A 548 -28.93 -8.97 -5.27
C TYR A 548 -29.61 -10.06 -4.43
N GLY A 549 -29.34 -11.31 -4.81
CA GLY A 549 -29.96 -12.49 -4.19
C GLY A 549 -31.34 -12.85 -4.75
N ASN A 550 -31.96 -12.05 -5.63
CA ASN A 550 -33.29 -12.32 -6.19
C ASN A 550 -33.26 -13.29 -7.39
N TRP A 551 -32.46 -14.36 -7.30
CA TRP A 551 -32.35 -15.40 -8.34
C TRP A 551 -33.69 -16.07 -8.58
N ASN A 552 -34.40 -16.42 -7.50
CA ASN A 552 -35.70 -17.11 -7.60
C ASN A 552 -36.76 -16.24 -8.26
N GLY A 553 -36.71 -14.92 -8.10
CA GLY A 553 -37.64 -14.00 -8.77
C GLY A 553 -37.60 -14.10 -10.31
N TYR A 554 -36.40 -14.39 -10.86
CA TYR A 554 -36.20 -14.61 -12.29
C TYR A 554 -36.40 -16.06 -12.69
N LEU A 555 -35.77 -17.03 -12.01
CA LEU A 555 -35.79 -18.41 -12.43
C LEU A 555 -37.13 -19.11 -12.22
N SER A 556 -37.93 -18.71 -11.24
CA SER A 556 -39.29 -19.25 -11.02
C SER A 556 -40.35 -18.81 -12.06
N ARG A 557 -40.02 -17.81 -12.88
CA ARG A 557 -40.87 -17.42 -14.01
C ARG A 557 -40.76 -18.30 -15.21
N LEU A 558 -39.66 -19.11 -15.29
CA LEU A 558 -39.45 -20.01 -16.43
C LEU A 558 -40.59 -21.02 -16.55
N ASN A 559 -41.15 -21.15 -17.76
CA ASN A 559 -42.21 -22.08 -18.05
C ASN A 559 -41.79 -23.56 -18.09
N ASN A 560 -40.49 -23.80 -18.34
CA ASN A 560 -39.89 -25.13 -18.44
C ASN A 560 -38.71 -25.27 -17.42
N PRO A 561 -38.27 -26.48 -17.10
CA PRO A 561 -37.06 -26.69 -16.29
C PRO A 561 -35.84 -25.99 -16.89
N LEU A 562 -34.91 -25.52 -16.02
CA LEU A 562 -33.73 -24.74 -16.41
C LEU A 562 -32.92 -25.42 -17.51
N GLU A 563 -32.79 -26.76 -17.45
CA GLU A 563 -32.02 -27.58 -18.36
C GLU A 563 -32.49 -27.48 -19.80
N SER A 564 -33.78 -27.18 -20.02
CA SER A 564 -34.35 -27.00 -21.38
C SER A 564 -33.86 -25.73 -22.09
N TYR A 565 -33.28 -24.82 -21.38
CA TYR A 565 -32.71 -23.57 -21.89
C TYR A 565 -31.18 -23.63 -22.02
N TYR A 566 -30.59 -24.84 -21.78
CA TYR A 566 -29.15 -24.99 -21.92
C TYR A 566 -28.72 -24.77 -23.36
N ASP A 567 -27.74 -23.89 -23.55
CA ASP A 567 -27.17 -23.53 -24.83
C ASP A 567 -25.71 -24.03 -24.91
N SER A 568 -25.46 -25.02 -25.80
CA SER A 568 -24.13 -25.59 -26.00
C SER A 568 -23.14 -24.60 -26.65
N ASP A 569 -23.66 -23.73 -27.55
CA ASP A 569 -22.80 -22.81 -28.28
C ASP A 569 -22.34 -21.62 -27.42
N LEU A 570 -23.11 -21.26 -26.41
CA LEU A 570 -22.77 -20.27 -25.42
C LEU A 570 -22.03 -20.86 -24.20
N SER A 571 -22.07 -22.21 -24.08
CA SER A 571 -21.35 -22.90 -22.99
C SER A 571 -19.90 -23.20 -23.40
N ARG A 572 -19.00 -23.23 -22.43
CA ARG A 572 -17.58 -23.41 -22.71
C ARG A 572 -16.86 -24.22 -21.63
N TYR A 573 -16.15 -25.24 -22.04
CA TYR A 573 -15.14 -25.91 -21.25
C TYR A 573 -13.75 -25.42 -21.62
N SER A 574 -12.88 -25.16 -20.64
CA SER A 574 -11.48 -24.87 -20.88
C SER A 574 -10.58 -25.43 -19.79
N GLU A 575 -9.47 -26.02 -20.21
CA GLU A 575 -8.42 -26.53 -19.34
C GLU A 575 -7.07 -26.04 -19.81
N TYR A 576 -6.24 -25.60 -18.87
CA TYR A 576 -4.92 -25.05 -19.13
C TYR A 576 -3.89 -25.65 -18.19
N LYS A 577 -2.82 -26.22 -18.74
CA LYS A 577 -1.65 -26.73 -18.03
C LYS A 577 -0.42 -26.02 -18.52
N ASN A 578 0.33 -25.43 -17.62
CA ASN A 578 1.54 -24.70 -17.95
C ASN A 578 2.73 -25.23 -17.14
N TYR A 579 3.78 -25.62 -17.84
CA TYR A 579 5.06 -26.08 -17.30
C TYR A 579 6.13 -25.06 -17.65
N THR A 580 6.77 -24.48 -16.65
CA THR A 580 7.82 -23.46 -16.85
C THR A 580 9.08 -23.87 -16.11
N HIS A 581 10.20 -23.84 -16.80
CA HIS A 581 11.52 -24.00 -16.23
C HIS A 581 12.23 -22.64 -16.28
N GLU A 582 12.83 -22.21 -15.19
CA GLU A 582 13.57 -20.96 -15.10
C GLU A 582 15.00 -21.29 -14.65
N ILE A 583 15.97 -20.97 -15.49
CA ILE A 583 17.41 -21.15 -15.22
C ILE A 583 18.03 -19.76 -15.21
N GLU A 584 18.48 -19.30 -14.06
CA GLU A 584 19.02 -17.95 -13.86
C GLU A 584 20.47 -18.01 -13.40
N LEU A 585 21.32 -17.23 -14.07
CA LEU A 585 22.69 -16.96 -13.64
C LEU A 585 22.83 -15.49 -13.30
N MET A 586 23.29 -15.20 -12.07
CA MET A 586 23.44 -13.84 -11.55
C MET A 586 24.83 -13.63 -10.98
N PHE A 587 25.52 -12.59 -11.43
CA PHE A 587 26.77 -12.09 -10.88
C PHE A 587 26.51 -10.90 -9.97
N ARG A 588 27.12 -10.88 -8.77
CA ARG A 588 26.94 -9.82 -7.79
C ARG A 588 28.29 -9.36 -7.23
N MET A 589 28.45 -8.05 -7.15
CA MET A 589 29.63 -7.41 -6.56
C MET A 589 29.19 -6.30 -5.60
N ILE A 590 29.66 -6.32 -4.34
CA ILE A 590 29.41 -5.32 -3.32
C ILE A 590 30.71 -4.60 -2.99
N ARG A 591 30.68 -3.25 -3.01
CA ARG A 591 31.79 -2.38 -2.62
C ARG A 591 31.27 -1.28 -1.69
N GLU A 592 32.18 -0.60 -1.03
CA GLU A 592 31.80 0.53 -0.16
C GLU A 592 31.05 1.62 -0.95
N THR A 593 31.52 1.91 -2.18
CA THR A 593 30.98 2.96 -3.03
C THR A 593 29.91 2.49 -4.01
N PHE A 594 29.80 1.18 -4.28
CA PHE A 594 28.76 0.69 -5.19
C PHE A 594 28.34 -0.76 -4.93
N ASP A 595 27.14 -1.10 -5.34
CA ASP A 595 26.61 -2.46 -5.47
C ASP A 595 26.25 -2.70 -6.95
N PHE A 596 26.66 -3.83 -7.50
CA PHE A 596 26.41 -4.19 -8.90
C PHE A 596 25.93 -5.62 -9.01
N ASN A 597 24.79 -5.82 -9.66
CA ASN A 597 24.22 -7.12 -9.99
C ASN A 597 23.91 -7.15 -11.50
N ILE A 598 24.30 -8.23 -12.18
CA ILE A 598 23.96 -8.47 -13.58
C ILE A 598 23.70 -9.94 -13.80
N GLY A 599 22.68 -10.27 -14.56
CA GLY A 599 22.35 -11.67 -14.86
C GLY A 599 21.38 -11.81 -16.00
N ALA A 600 21.12 -13.07 -16.33
CA ALA A 600 20.12 -13.45 -17.31
C ALA A 600 19.44 -14.74 -16.88
N MET A 601 18.15 -14.84 -17.20
CA MET A 601 17.33 -16.03 -17.00
C MET A 601 16.86 -16.56 -18.35
N VAL A 602 16.99 -17.86 -18.55
CA VAL A 602 16.43 -18.60 -19.67
C VAL A 602 15.20 -19.35 -19.16
N GLN A 603 14.06 -19.19 -19.86
CA GLN A 603 12.78 -19.69 -19.41
C GLN A 603 12.10 -20.51 -20.51
N PRO A 604 12.40 -21.83 -20.65
CA PRO A 604 11.60 -22.74 -21.43
C PRO A 604 10.21 -22.95 -20.80
N GLN A 605 9.18 -22.87 -21.63
CA GLN A 605 7.79 -23.01 -21.23
C GLN A 605 7.06 -23.92 -22.21
N SER A 606 6.24 -24.84 -21.67
CA SER A 606 5.28 -25.68 -22.42
C SER A 606 3.88 -25.42 -21.85
N SER A 607 2.96 -25.02 -22.72
CA SER A 607 1.58 -24.73 -22.36
C SER A 607 0.62 -25.60 -23.15
N ASN A 608 -0.17 -26.41 -22.45
CA ASN A 608 -1.21 -27.25 -23.03
C ASN A 608 -2.56 -26.59 -22.77
N PHE A 609 -3.33 -26.43 -23.80
CA PHE A 609 -4.65 -25.82 -23.74
C PHE A 609 -5.69 -26.70 -24.44
N THR A 610 -6.74 -27.08 -23.72
CA THR A 610 -7.89 -27.79 -24.20
C THR A 610 -9.14 -26.94 -24.06
N GLN A 611 -9.93 -26.82 -25.08
CA GLN A 611 -11.18 -26.06 -25.05
C GLN A 611 -12.25 -26.76 -25.90
N ASP A 612 -13.49 -26.77 -25.39
CA ASP A 612 -14.70 -27.11 -26.16
C ASP A 612 -15.63 -25.86 -26.08
N TYR A 613 -15.90 -25.30 -27.27
CA TYR A 613 -16.73 -24.09 -27.41
C TYR A 613 -17.28 -23.95 -28.82
N GLN A 614 -18.57 -23.68 -28.95
CA GLN A 614 -19.29 -23.57 -30.24
C GLN A 614 -19.09 -24.80 -31.14
N GLY A 615 -19.19 -25.99 -30.55
CA GLY A 615 -18.98 -27.25 -31.28
C GLY A 615 -17.55 -27.49 -31.78
N LYS A 616 -16.59 -26.62 -31.40
CA LYS A 616 -15.16 -26.75 -31.75
C LYS A 616 -14.38 -27.26 -30.58
N TYR A 617 -13.87 -28.49 -30.68
CA TYR A 617 -12.91 -29.03 -29.73
C TYR A 617 -11.49 -28.68 -30.17
N ILE A 618 -10.72 -28.04 -29.30
CA ILE A 618 -9.33 -27.66 -29.54
C ILE A 618 -8.47 -28.25 -28.44
N ASP A 619 -7.43 -28.96 -28.85
CA ASP A 619 -6.35 -29.43 -27.99
C ASP A 619 -5.01 -29.03 -28.61
N THR A 620 -4.28 -28.13 -27.95
CA THR A 620 -3.06 -27.55 -28.53
C THR A 620 -1.96 -27.41 -27.50
N VAL A 621 -0.73 -27.60 -27.97
CA VAL A 621 0.48 -27.45 -27.14
C VAL A 621 1.36 -26.37 -27.77
N ARG A 622 1.86 -25.47 -26.94
CA ARG A 622 2.76 -24.42 -27.35
C ARG A 622 4.06 -24.47 -26.54
N HIS A 623 5.18 -24.44 -27.25
CA HIS A 623 6.51 -24.37 -26.68
C HIS A 623 7.12 -22.99 -26.97
N VAL A 624 7.69 -22.35 -25.94
CA VAL A 624 8.42 -21.06 -26.07
C VAL A 624 9.65 -21.07 -25.17
N VAL A 625 10.68 -20.37 -25.61
CA VAL A 625 11.86 -20.09 -24.79
C VAL A 625 12.02 -18.59 -24.70
N ASN A 626 12.02 -18.06 -23.49
CA ASN A 626 12.21 -16.63 -23.21
C ASN A 626 13.59 -16.40 -22.60
N ILE A 627 14.18 -15.24 -22.87
CA ILE A 627 15.42 -14.80 -22.26
C ILE A 627 15.16 -13.43 -21.61
N THR A 628 15.46 -13.32 -20.32
CA THR A 628 15.16 -12.12 -19.53
C THR A 628 16.45 -11.63 -18.86
N PRO A 629 17.15 -10.65 -19.44
CA PRO A 629 18.31 -10.03 -18.84
C PRO A 629 17.91 -9.04 -17.74
N SER A 630 18.76 -8.91 -16.72
CA SER A 630 18.57 -7.97 -15.62
C SER A 630 19.88 -7.33 -15.18
N MET A 631 19.84 -6.07 -14.74
CA MET A 631 20.96 -5.34 -14.16
C MET A 631 20.44 -4.43 -13.04
N ASP A 632 21.19 -4.37 -11.95
CA ASP A 632 20.96 -3.44 -10.84
C ASP A 632 22.30 -2.84 -10.42
N PHE A 633 22.46 -1.54 -10.58
CA PHE A 633 23.65 -0.79 -10.21
C PHE A 633 23.27 0.32 -9.24
N LYS A 634 23.88 0.32 -8.04
CA LYS A 634 23.69 1.34 -7.02
C LYS A 634 25.03 1.97 -6.71
N TYR A 635 25.15 3.27 -6.95
CA TYR A 635 26.31 4.07 -6.57
C TYR A 635 26.01 4.90 -5.32
N LYS A 636 26.87 4.82 -4.32
CA LYS A 636 26.75 5.51 -3.02
C LYS A 636 27.71 6.69 -3.00
N PHE A 637 27.21 7.91 -3.17
CA PHE A 637 28.03 9.15 -3.06
C PHE A 637 28.49 9.37 -1.61
N ASN A 638 27.61 9.03 -0.66
CA ASN A 638 27.86 9.04 0.78
C ASN A 638 26.79 8.17 1.48
N LYS A 639 26.75 8.19 2.81
CA LYS A 639 25.81 7.37 3.61
C LYS A 639 24.33 7.74 3.42
N VAL A 640 24.05 8.94 2.89
CA VAL A 640 22.67 9.48 2.76
C VAL A 640 22.30 9.86 1.32
N SER A 641 23.21 9.66 0.37
CA SER A 641 22.97 9.99 -1.04
C SER A 641 23.42 8.86 -1.94
N ASN A 642 22.54 8.40 -2.81
CA ASN A 642 22.83 7.34 -3.76
C ASN A 642 22.06 7.51 -5.07
N LEU A 643 22.61 6.88 -6.12
CA LEU A 643 22.00 6.72 -7.44
C LEU A 643 21.83 5.24 -7.70
N ARG A 644 20.62 4.80 -8.06
CA ARG A 644 20.35 3.43 -8.45
C ARG A 644 19.84 3.40 -9.88
N ILE A 645 20.39 2.52 -10.71
CA ILE A 645 19.99 2.27 -12.09
C ILE A 645 19.59 0.81 -12.17
N THR A 646 18.38 0.53 -12.62
CA THR A 646 17.89 -0.84 -12.83
C THR A 646 17.44 -1.02 -14.28
N TYR A 647 17.82 -2.12 -14.86
CA TYR A 647 17.34 -2.58 -16.14
C TYR A 647 16.74 -3.98 -16.01
N ARG A 648 15.58 -4.19 -16.62
CA ARG A 648 14.94 -5.52 -16.69
C ARG A 648 14.31 -5.70 -18.06
N GLY A 649 14.72 -6.77 -18.75
CA GLY A 649 14.01 -7.30 -19.87
C GLY A 649 13.06 -8.39 -19.40
N TYR A 650 11.81 -8.40 -19.86
CA TYR A 650 10.87 -9.48 -19.56
C TYR A 650 9.93 -9.73 -20.73
N THR A 651 9.54 -11.00 -20.85
CA THR A 651 8.64 -11.48 -21.89
C THR A 651 7.25 -11.70 -21.31
N SER A 652 6.21 -11.29 -22.03
CA SER A 652 4.81 -11.59 -21.72
C SER A 652 4.21 -12.42 -22.84
N GLN A 653 3.62 -13.56 -22.48
CA GLN A 653 2.94 -14.44 -23.43
C GLN A 653 1.53 -13.92 -23.70
N PRO A 654 1.02 -14.02 -24.96
CA PRO A 654 -0.39 -13.84 -25.24
C PRO A 654 -1.21 -14.86 -24.42
N SER A 655 -2.44 -14.50 -24.04
CA SER A 655 -3.33 -15.45 -23.38
C SER A 655 -3.70 -16.59 -24.35
N MET A 656 -3.97 -17.77 -23.84
CA MET A 656 -4.38 -18.89 -24.70
C MET A 656 -5.72 -18.60 -25.40
N THR A 657 -6.61 -17.85 -24.75
CA THR A 657 -7.86 -17.40 -25.38
C THR A 657 -7.63 -16.43 -26.54
N ASP A 658 -6.57 -15.62 -26.52
CA ASP A 658 -6.19 -14.78 -27.64
C ASP A 658 -5.56 -15.56 -28.79
N LEU A 659 -4.98 -16.74 -28.53
CA LEU A 659 -4.31 -17.59 -29.52
C LEU A 659 -5.25 -18.55 -30.24
N VAL A 660 -6.39 -18.86 -29.67
CA VAL A 660 -7.35 -19.82 -30.25
C VAL A 660 -8.24 -19.08 -31.26
N ASP A 661 -8.34 -19.62 -32.50
CA ASP A 661 -9.17 -19.05 -33.57
C ASP A 661 -10.67 -19.31 -33.33
N ILE A 662 -11.22 -18.70 -32.31
CA ILE A 662 -12.64 -18.75 -31.98
C ILE A 662 -13.21 -17.33 -32.04
N THR A 663 -14.45 -17.25 -32.53
CA THR A 663 -15.26 -16.05 -32.50
C THR A 663 -16.20 -16.12 -31.30
N ASP A 664 -16.08 -15.22 -30.35
CA ASP A 664 -17.06 -15.03 -29.25
C ASP A 664 -17.99 -13.88 -29.66
N ASP A 665 -19.18 -14.21 -30.06
CA ASP A 665 -20.29 -13.30 -30.46
C ASP A 665 -21.39 -13.28 -29.41
N SER A 666 -21.08 -13.71 -28.20
CA SER A 666 -22.03 -13.69 -27.07
C SER A 666 -22.57 -12.28 -26.77
N ASN A 667 -21.86 -11.24 -27.19
CA ASN A 667 -22.34 -9.88 -27.28
C ASN A 667 -22.22 -9.40 -28.74
N PRO A 668 -23.34 -9.34 -29.50
CA PRO A 668 -23.31 -8.99 -30.95
C PRO A 668 -22.75 -7.59 -31.25
N LEU A 669 -22.79 -6.65 -30.31
CA LEU A 669 -22.16 -5.35 -30.46
C LEU A 669 -20.66 -5.35 -30.09
N ASN A 670 -20.15 -6.43 -29.46
CA ASN A 670 -18.75 -6.58 -29.06
C ASN A 670 -18.24 -7.99 -29.32
N ILE A 671 -18.02 -8.31 -30.59
CA ILE A 671 -17.51 -9.63 -31.01
C ILE A 671 -16.00 -9.68 -30.77
N THR A 672 -15.51 -10.77 -30.21
CA THR A 672 -14.07 -11.01 -30.07
C THR A 672 -13.61 -12.22 -30.88
N LYS A 673 -12.41 -12.12 -31.50
CA LYS A 673 -11.77 -13.19 -32.27
C LYS A 673 -10.37 -13.45 -31.74
N GLY A 674 -9.95 -14.72 -31.75
CA GLY A 674 -8.56 -15.05 -31.43
C GLY A 674 -7.62 -14.90 -32.61
N ASN A 675 -6.32 -15.05 -32.37
CA ASN A 675 -5.26 -14.99 -33.39
C ASN A 675 -4.12 -15.96 -33.04
N PRO A 676 -4.06 -17.13 -33.67
CA PRO A 676 -2.99 -18.12 -33.45
C PRO A 676 -1.58 -17.61 -33.80
N GLY A 677 -1.49 -16.59 -34.66
CA GLY A 677 -0.21 -16.02 -35.11
C GLY A 677 0.48 -15.06 -34.11
N LEU A 678 -0.06 -14.87 -32.90
CA LEU A 678 0.51 -13.98 -31.93
C LEU A 678 1.87 -14.44 -31.42
N LYS A 679 2.82 -13.48 -31.41
CA LYS A 679 4.16 -13.65 -30.84
C LYS A 679 4.19 -13.12 -29.40
N PRO A 680 5.07 -13.64 -28.54
CA PRO A 680 5.33 -13.04 -27.23
C PRO A 680 5.77 -11.58 -27.37
N SER A 681 5.35 -10.75 -26.45
CA SER A 681 5.87 -9.38 -26.33
C SER A 681 7.12 -9.37 -25.45
N PHE A 682 8.06 -8.47 -25.76
CA PHE A 682 9.25 -8.24 -24.96
C PHE A 682 9.30 -6.78 -24.53
N THR A 683 9.40 -6.58 -23.22
CA THR A 683 9.47 -5.23 -22.62
C THR A 683 10.86 -4.99 -22.04
N ASN A 684 11.47 -3.87 -22.44
CA ASN A 684 12.66 -3.32 -21.80
C ASN A 684 12.22 -2.24 -20.82
N SER A 685 12.63 -2.35 -19.57
CA SER A 685 12.32 -1.42 -18.49
C SER A 685 13.60 -0.87 -17.89
N PHE A 686 13.78 0.45 -18.01
CA PHE A 686 14.89 1.20 -17.41
C PHE A 686 14.33 2.11 -16.33
N ASN A 687 14.90 2.01 -15.11
CA ASN A 687 14.53 2.90 -14.01
C ASN A 687 15.81 3.45 -13.39
N THR A 688 15.84 4.76 -13.20
CA THR A 688 16.92 5.47 -12.49
C THR A 688 16.30 6.20 -11.31
N PHE A 689 16.92 6.09 -10.17
CA PHE A 689 16.45 6.70 -8.94
C PHE A 689 17.63 7.35 -8.22
N PHE A 690 17.57 8.68 -8.06
CA PHE A 690 18.50 9.44 -7.24
C PHE A 690 17.86 9.84 -5.92
N ARG A 691 18.60 9.72 -4.85
CA ARG A 691 18.21 10.13 -3.51
C ARG A 691 19.36 10.88 -2.88
N GLY A 692 19.10 12.09 -2.39
CA GLY A 692 20.09 12.93 -1.73
C GLY A 692 19.54 13.65 -0.52
N TYR A 693 20.34 13.75 0.52
CA TYR A 693 20.09 14.58 1.69
C TYR A 693 21.31 15.44 1.98
N PHE A 694 21.07 16.75 2.14
CA PHE A 694 22.08 17.77 2.39
C PHE A 694 22.00 18.19 3.86
N GLU A 695 22.87 17.61 4.70
CA GLU A 695 22.82 17.75 6.16
C GLU A 695 22.94 19.22 6.62
N LYS A 696 23.79 20.03 5.97
CA LYS A 696 24.03 21.44 6.35
C LYS A 696 22.81 22.33 6.12
N THR A 697 22.10 22.12 5.03
CA THR A 697 20.92 22.92 4.65
C THR A 697 19.61 22.19 4.97
N GLN A 698 19.69 20.96 5.47
CA GLN A 698 18.54 20.12 5.82
C GLN A 698 17.56 19.88 4.65
N GLN A 699 18.09 19.91 3.44
CA GLN A 699 17.33 19.71 2.21
C GLN A 699 17.30 18.24 1.82
N SER A 700 16.18 17.78 1.32
CA SER A 700 16.06 16.46 0.70
C SER A 700 15.66 16.59 -0.76
N LEU A 701 16.38 15.85 -1.62
CA LEU A 701 16.15 15.80 -3.05
C LEU A 701 15.97 14.35 -3.47
N MET A 702 14.93 14.08 -4.23
CA MET A 702 14.72 12.81 -4.90
C MET A 702 14.38 13.06 -6.35
N ALA A 703 14.97 12.30 -7.23
CA ALA A 703 14.63 12.30 -8.64
C ALA A 703 14.51 10.87 -9.15
N HIS A 704 13.55 10.64 -10.06
CA HIS A 704 13.45 9.36 -10.75
C HIS A 704 13.22 9.57 -12.24
N LEU A 705 13.74 8.63 -13.03
CA LEU A 705 13.47 8.51 -14.45
C LEU A 705 13.06 7.08 -14.74
N ARG A 706 12.09 6.90 -15.62
CA ARG A 706 11.65 5.58 -16.09
C ARG A 706 11.44 5.63 -17.59
N PHE A 707 11.84 4.56 -18.26
CA PHE A 707 11.60 4.38 -19.67
C PHE A 707 11.24 2.92 -19.93
N ASN A 708 10.11 2.69 -20.58
CA ASN A 708 9.69 1.36 -20.97
C ASN A 708 9.39 1.35 -22.48
N THR A 709 9.85 0.31 -23.16
CA THR A 709 9.50 0.08 -24.55
C THR A 709 9.15 -1.39 -24.76
N THR A 710 8.07 -1.66 -25.50
CA THR A 710 7.56 -3.00 -25.73
C THR A 710 7.59 -3.33 -27.20
N SER A 711 8.37 -4.36 -27.55
CA SER A 711 8.36 -4.97 -28.88
C SER A 711 7.29 -6.07 -28.94
N ASN A 712 6.67 -6.24 -30.11
CA ASN A 712 5.57 -7.20 -30.34
C ASN A 712 4.42 -7.04 -29.33
N SER A 713 4.13 -5.83 -28.90
CA SER A 713 3.00 -5.56 -28.00
C SER A 713 1.71 -6.14 -28.59
N VAL A 714 0.94 -6.89 -27.80
CA VAL A 714 -0.37 -7.35 -28.23
C VAL A 714 -1.36 -6.21 -28.10
N ALA A 715 -1.82 -5.70 -29.22
CA ALA A 715 -2.84 -4.66 -29.30
C ALA A 715 -4.12 -5.26 -29.93
N ARG A 716 -5.25 -4.72 -29.54
CA ARG A 716 -6.52 -5.12 -30.15
C ARG A 716 -6.72 -4.33 -31.43
N LYS A 717 -6.89 -5.07 -32.55
CA LYS A 717 -7.38 -4.52 -33.80
C LYS A 717 -8.89 -4.46 -33.71
N VAL A 718 -9.45 -3.26 -33.83
CA VAL A 718 -10.88 -3.02 -33.79
C VAL A 718 -11.40 -2.74 -35.19
N THR A 719 -12.42 -3.51 -35.61
CA THR A 719 -13.21 -3.22 -36.79
C THR A 719 -14.58 -2.73 -36.34
N TYR A 720 -14.86 -1.49 -36.60
CA TYR A 720 -16.10 -0.83 -36.21
C TYR A 720 -17.17 -0.96 -37.30
N ASN A 721 -18.38 -1.15 -36.90
CA ASN A 721 -19.54 -1.16 -37.80
C ASN A 721 -20.35 0.13 -37.57
N GLU A 722 -20.32 1.04 -38.51
CA GLU A 722 -20.97 2.35 -38.40
C GLU A 722 -22.50 2.26 -38.29
N THR A 723 -23.12 1.24 -38.91
CA THR A 723 -24.57 1.08 -38.95
C THR A 723 -25.13 0.53 -37.64
N THR A 724 -24.44 -0.45 -37.03
CA THR A 724 -24.90 -1.09 -35.77
C THR A 724 -24.27 -0.47 -34.53
N GLY A 725 -23.21 0.31 -34.68
CA GLY A 725 -22.32 0.73 -33.60
C GLY A 725 -21.56 -0.42 -32.94
N GLY A 726 -21.63 -1.62 -33.52
CA GLY A 726 -20.93 -2.80 -33.05
C GLY A 726 -19.48 -2.84 -33.48
N GLN A 727 -18.69 -3.61 -32.78
CA GLN A 727 -17.25 -3.75 -33.07
C GLN A 727 -16.80 -5.20 -33.04
N VAL A 728 -15.86 -5.56 -33.91
CA VAL A 728 -15.14 -6.84 -33.91
C VAL A 728 -13.71 -6.56 -33.47
N THR A 729 -13.29 -7.22 -32.43
CA THR A 729 -11.97 -7.05 -31.83
C THR A 729 -11.13 -8.32 -32.03
N ARG A 730 -9.91 -8.17 -32.57
CA ARG A 730 -8.94 -9.24 -32.73
C ARG A 730 -7.57 -8.81 -32.18
N PRO A 731 -6.87 -9.63 -31.36
CA PRO A 731 -5.54 -9.31 -30.91
C PRO A 731 -4.51 -9.46 -32.05
N GLU A 732 -3.63 -8.47 -32.20
CA GLU A 732 -2.51 -8.47 -33.17
C GLU A 732 -1.23 -7.92 -32.54
N ASN A 733 -0.07 -8.38 -32.99
CA ASN A 733 1.19 -7.81 -32.53
C ASN A 733 1.45 -6.46 -33.22
N ILE A 734 1.89 -5.50 -32.43
CA ILE A 734 2.22 -4.16 -32.90
C ILE A 734 3.49 -3.63 -32.24
N ASN A 735 4.26 -2.83 -32.97
CA ASN A 735 5.45 -2.16 -32.46
C ASN A 735 5.25 -0.65 -32.40
N GLY A 736 5.94 -0.03 -31.43
CA GLY A 736 5.95 1.43 -31.26
C GLY A 736 5.33 1.87 -29.92
N ASN A 737 4.88 0.97 -29.07
CA ASN A 737 4.44 1.30 -27.72
C ASN A 737 5.65 1.57 -26.82
N TRP A 738 5.71 2.77 -26.25
CA TRP A 738 6.70 3.13 -25.25
C TRP A 738 6.17 4.24 -24.34
N ASN A 739 6.72 4.31 -23.15
CA ASN A 739 6.47 5.40 -22.21
C ASN A 739 7.76 5.83 -21.54
N ALA A 740 7.86 7.11 -21.28
CA ALA A 740 8.92 7.74 -20.52
C ALA A 740 8.30 8.61 -19.44
N GLY A 741 8.96 8.73 -18.31
CA GLY A 741 8.50 9.61 -17.24
C GLY A 741 9.63 9.93 -16.29
N GLY A 742 9.50 11.05 -15.62
CA GLY A 742 10.44 11.46 -14.58
C GLY A 742 9.77 12.36 -13.58
N GLY A 743 10.27 12.31 -12.35
CA GLY A 743 9.76 13.15 -11.29
C GLY A 743 10.87 13.64 -10.37
N LEU A 744 10.59 14.78 -9.75
CA LEU A 744 11.45 15.47 -8.81
C LEU A 744 10.65 15.77 -7.54
N MET A 745 11.19 15.40 -6.38
CA MET A 745 10.72 15.85 -5.08
C MET A 745 11.82 16.67 -4.44
N PHE A 746 11.47 17.87 -4.00
CA PHE A 746 12.38 18.72 -3.25
C PHE A 746 11.68 19.25 -2.00
N ASN A 747 12.35 19.12 -0.86
CA ASN A 747 11.88 19.64 0.41
C ASN A 747 12.98 20.47 1.04
N THR A 748 12.66 21.70 1.47
CA THR A 748 13.62 22.62 2.10
C THR A 748 12.98 23.41 3.22
N PRO A 749 13.61 23.48 4.42
CA PRO A 749 13.30 24.51 5.39
C PRO A 749 13.87 25.85 4.89
N LEU A 750 13.14 26.95 5.11
CA LEU A 750 13.57 28.30 4.78
C LEU A 750 14.25 29.02 5.95
N ASP A 751 14.09 28.51 7.18
CA ASP A 751 14.71 29.02 8.38
C ASP A 751 15.38 27.87 9.17
N SER A 752 16.40 28.21 9.97
CA SER A 752 17.15 27.25 10.78
C SER A 752 16.29 26.57 11.86
N ALA A 753 15.20 27.21 12.27
CA ALA A 753 14.25 26.67 13.24
C ALA A 753 13.24 25.70 12.60
N GLY A 754 13.22 25.59 11.26
CA GLY A 754 12.28 24.72 10.52
C GLY A 754 10.81 25.14 10.65
N ARG A 755 10.54 26.41 10.95
CA ARG A 755 9.17 26.96 11.05
C ARG A 755 8.55 27.13 9.68
N TRP A 756 9.33 27.64 8.75
CA TRP A 756 8.94 27.75 7.36
C TRP A 756 9.50 26.58 6.56
N ASN A 757 8.65 25.95 5.77
CA ASN A 757 9.06 24.82 4.95
C ASN A 757 8.35 24.89 3.59
N VAL A 758 9.09 24.58 2.52
CA VAL A 758 8.57 24.46 1.16
C VAL A 758 8.82 23.04 0.68
N ASN A 759 7.83 22.43 0.08
CA ASN A 759 7.96 21.17 -0.62
C ASN A 759 7.33 21.23 -1.99
N THR A 760 7.96 20.57 -2.97
CA THR A 760 7.43 20.42 -4.32
C THR A 760 7.51 18.97 -4.76
N TRP A 761 6.57 18.58 -5.60
CA TRP A 761 6.56 17.32 -6.32
C TRP A 761 6.16 17.59 -7.76
N SER A 762 7.11 17.38 -8.68
CA SER A 762 6.92 17.51 -10.12
C SER A 762 7.00 16.12 -10.74
N ASP A 763 6.08 15.76 -11.61
CA ASP A 763 6.11 14.51 -12.40
C ASP A 763 5.69 14.82 -13.83
N VAL A 764 6.49 14.38 -14.79
CA VAL A 764 6.23 14.48 -16.22
C VAL A 764 6.19 13.07 -16.79
N SER A 765 5.15 12.75 -17.52
CA SER A 765 4.98 11.48 -18.21
C SER A 765 4.65 11.70 -19.68
N TYR A 766 5.25 10.89 -20.53
CA TYR A 766 4.95 10.86 -21.96
C TYR A 766 4.72 9.43 -22.40
N SER A 767 3.62 9.19 -23.11
CA SER A 767 3.29 7.88 -23.66
C SER A 767 3.00 7.95 -25.15
N ASN A 768 3.50 6.97 -25.89
CA ASN A 768 3.20 6.73 -27.28
C ASN A 768 2.44 5.41 -27.39
N ASN A 769 1.11 5.49 -27.44
CA ASN A 769 0.22 4.35 -27.51
C ASN A 769 -0.15 4.08 -28.97
N VAL A 770 0.03 2.84 -29.40
CA VAL A 770 -0.18 2.42 -30.80
C VAL A 770 -1.20 1.30 -30.83
N GLY A 771 -2.16 1.41 -31.74
CA GLY A 771 -3.18 0.40 -31.99
C GLY A 771 -3.59 0.32 -33.44
N TYR A 772 -4.35 -0.69 -33.82
CA TYR A 772 -4.94 -0.81 -35.16
C TYR A 772 -6.43 -0.56 -35.10
N ILE A 773 -6.93 0.18 -36.09
CA ILE A 773 -8.35 0.41 -36.30
C ILE A 773 -8.73 0.21 -37.74
N SER A 774 -9.92 -0.27 -38.01
CA SER A 774 -10.49 -0.48 -39.34
C SER A 774 -11.94 -0.01 -39.32
N LEU A 775 -12.28 0.83 -40.27
CA LEU A 775 -13.67 1.17 -40.59
C LEU A 775 -14.26 0.06 -41.42
N ASN A 776 -15.39 -0.46 -41.01
CA ASN A 776 -16.12 -1.54 -41.70
C ASN A 776 -15.25 -2.78 -42.03
N ARG A 777 -15.88 -3.88 -42.45
CA ARG A 777 -15.20 -5.15 -42.75
C ARG A 777 -14.35 -5.13 -44.00
N THR A 778 -14.50 -4.14 -44.86
CA THR A 778 -13.87 -4.05 -46.20
C THR A 778 -12.66 -3.13 -46.23
N SER A 779 -12.48 -2.26 -45.21
CA SER A 779 -11.38 -1.31 -45.18
C SER A 779 -10.09 -1.92 -44.59
N ASN A 780 -8.94 -1.53 -45.13
CA ASN A 780 -7.64 -1.89 -44.59
C ASN A 780 -7.46 -1.28 -43.16
N SER A 781 -6.91 -2.06 -42.27
CA SER A 781 -6.59 -1.57 -40.91
C SER A 781 -5.57 -0.43 -40.97
N GLN A 782 -5.88 0.65 -40.26
CA GLN A 782 -5.00 1.80 -40.11
C GLN A 782 -4.33 1.78 -38.74
N LYS A 783 -3.05 2.18 -38.74
CA LYS A 783 -2.29 2.32 -37.49
C LYS A 783 -2.63 3.66 -36.86
N ASN A 784 -3.31 3.62 -35.71
CA ASN A 784 -3.57 4.80 -34.90
C ASN A 784 -2.48 4.98 -33.85
N ILE A 785 -2.10 6.22 -33.61
CA ILE A 785 -1.09 6.61 -32.62
C ILE A 785 -1.68 7.73 -31.78
N THR A 786 -1.76 7.50 -30.48
CA THR A 786 -2.11 8.52 -29.51
C THR A 786 -0.90 8.84 -28.64
N LYS A 787 -0.45 10.09 -28.71
CA LYS A 787 0.65 10.62 -27.89
C LYS A 787 0.04 11.42 -26.74
N THR A 788 0.42 11.10 -25.52
CA THR A 788 -0.09 11.81 -24.34
C THR A 788 1.08 12.32 -23.51
N LEU A 789 1.11 13.63 -23.26
CA LEU A 789 1.97 14.29 -22.29
C LEU A 789 1.14 14.60 -21.05
N GLY A 790 1.58 14.10 -19.91
CA GLY A 790 1.01 14.41 -18.60
C GLY A 790 2.04 15.19 -17.78
N VAL A 791 1.63 16.31 -17.20
CA VAL A 791 2.44 17.10 -16.26
C VAL A 791 1.65 17.21 -14.97
N ASN A 792 2.25 16.78 -13.88
CA ASN A 792 1.68 16.94 -12.54
C ASN A 792 2.67 17.76 -11.71
N GLU A 793 2.20 18.85 -11.15
CA GLU A 793 2.97 19.70 -10.27
C GLU A 793 2.21 19.86 -8.96
N ARG A 794 2.93 19.84 -7.85
CA ARG A 794 2.41 20.13 -6.53
C ARG A 794 3.41 20.96 -5.76
N LEU A 795 2.96 22.08 -5.25
CA LEU A 795 3.74 22.99 -4.44
C LEU A 795 3.01 23.23 -3.11
N ALA A 796 3.71 23.15 -1.99
CA ALA A 796 3.15 23.53 -0.70
C ALA A 796 4.17 24.30 0.12
N GLY A 797 3.72 25.42 0.69
CA GLY A 797 4.43 26.22 1.66
C GLY A 797 3.74 26.12 3.03
N SER A 798 4.50 25.91 4.10
CA SER A 798 3.91 25.80 5.42
C SER A 798 4.68 26.64 6.44
N TYR A 799 3.92 27.29 7.34
CA TYR A 799 4.41 27.93 8.55
C TYR A 799 3.88 27.18 9.77
N ARG A 800 4.72 26.92 10.76
CA ARG A 800 4.35 26.22 11.97
C ARG A 800 5.06 26.80 13.19
N ASN A 801 4.29 27.05 14.25
CA ASN A 801 4.79 27.32 15.58
C ASN A 801 4.03 26.47 16.64
N ASP A 802 4.12 26.78 17.92
CA ASP A 802 3.56 25.95 19.00
C ASP A 802 2.03 25.88 19.00
N TRP A 803 1.33 26.92 18.53
CA TRP A 803 -0.14 26.99 18.56
C TRP A 803 -0.79 27.08 17.17
N LEU A 804 -0.03 27.42 16.11
CA LEU A 804 -0.53 27.67 14.76
C LEU A 804 0.24 26.84 13.74
N GLU A 805 -0.46 26.22 12.82
CA GLU A 805 0.08 25.68 11.56
C GLU A 805 -0.81 26.15 10.41
N ILE A 806 -0.18 26.78 9.43
CA ILE A 806 -0.81 27.14 8.15
C ILE A 806 -0.01 26.46 7.06
N GLU A 807 -0.69 25.78 6.17
CA GLU A 807 -0.12 25.26 4.92
C GLU A 807 -0.97 25.76 3.75
N LEU A 808 -0.33 26.45 2.82
CA LEU A 808 -0.89 26.81 1.53
C LEU A 808 -0.37 25.82 0.51
N ASP A 809 -1.27 25.23 -0.27
CA ASP A 809 -0.88 24.28 -1.29
C ASP A 809 -1.61 24.53 -2.60
N GLY A 810 -0.92 24.17 -3.69
CA GLY A 810 -1.45 24.16 -5.03
C GLY A 810 -1.02 22.90 -5.77
N SER A 811 -1.88 22.44 -6.66
CA SER A 811 -1.57 21.34 -7.57
C SER A 811 -2.11 21.63 -8.95
N LEU A 812 -1.36 21.19 -9.96
CA LEU A 812 -1.70 21.31 -11.37
C LEU A 812 -1.54 19.94 -12.01
N ARG A 813 -2.54 19.49 -12.74
CA ARG A 813 -2.45 18.35 -13.65
C ARG A 813 -2.83 18.82 -15.05
N TYR A 814 -1.88 18.80 -15.96
CA TYR A 814 -2.09 19.08 -17.35
C TYR A 814 -1.94 17.80 -18.16
N ASN A 815 -2.89 17.52 -19.05
CA ASN A 815 -2.81 16.45 -20.02
C ASN A 815 -3.00 17.01 -21.42
N HIS A 816 -1.99 16.74 -22.26
CA HIS A 816 -2.01 17.07 -23.68
C HIS A 816 -2.03 15.77 -24.48
N SER A 817 -3.11 15.53 -25.24
CA SER A 817 -3.28 14.32 -26.03
C SER A 817 -3.40 14.66 -27.51
N ARG A 818 -2.65 13.96 -28.32
CA ARG A 818 -2.64 14.09 -29.80
C ARG A 818 -2.96 12.73 -30.42
N ASN A 819 -4.00 12.68 -31.23
CA ASN A 819 -4.40 11.52 -31.99
C ASN A 819 -4.02 11.68 -33.48
N LYS A 820 -3.47 10.63 -34.08
CA LYS A 820 -3.00 10.69 -35.49
C LYS A 820 -4.17 10.64 -36.47
N LEU A 821 -5.15 9.81 -36.26
CA LEU A 821 -6.26 9.61 -37.21
C LEU A 821 -7.36 10.65 -37.01
N GLN A 822 -7.63 11.01 -35.76
CA GLN A 822 -8.66 12.01 -35.42
C GLN A 822 -8.04 13.25 -34.79
N LYS A 823 -7.63 14.20 -35.59
CA LYS A 823 -7.00 15.44 -35.09
C LYS A 823 -7.98 16.30 -34.25
N GLN A 824 -9.28 16.24 -34.55
CA GLN A 824 -10.32 16.93 -33.77
C GLN A 824 -10.43 16.38 -32.35
N SER A 825 -10.00 15.14 -32.10
CA SER A 825 -9.93 14.53 -30.78
C SER A 825 -8.67 14.91 -30.00
N ASN A 826 -7.86 15.84 -30.51
CA ASN A 826 -6.77 16.42 -29.73
C ASN A 826 -7.35 17.19 -28.55
N LEU A 827 -6.70 17.03 -27.39
CA LEU A 827 -7.26 17.49 -26.15
C LEU A 827 -6.20 18.12 -25.26
N ASP A 828 -6.58 19.24 -24.68
CA ASP A 828 -5.82 19.93 -23.63
C ASP A 828 -6.71 20.05 -22.40
N THR A 829 -6.41 19.27 -21.38
CA THR A 829 -7.17 19.34 -20.12
C THR A 829 -6.31 19.83 -18.97
N TRP A 830 -6.92 20.66 -18.18
CA TRP A 830 -6.34 21.27 -17.00
C TRP A 830 -7.17 20.88 -15.78
N GLN A 831 -6.51 20.35 -14.80
CA GLN A 831 -7.08 20.15 -13.47
C GLN A 831 -6.16 20.86 -12.49
N PHE A 832 -6.66 21.80 -11.74
CA PHE A 832 -5.88 22.51 -10.76
C PHE A 832 -6.66 22.69 -9.47
N ALA A 833 -5.93 22.58 -8.37
CA ALA A 833 -6.48 22.82 -7.04
C ALA A 833 -5.54 23.74 -6.29
N TYR A 834 -6.11 24.63 -5.50
CA TYR A 834 -5.37 25.46 -4.57
C TYR A 834 -6.17 25.66 -3.30
N GLY A 835 -5.48 25.83 -2.18
CA GLY A 835 -6.18 25.97 -0.93
C GLY A 835 -5.28 26.12 0.29
N ALA A 836 -5.90 25.99 1.44
CA ALA A 836 -5.26 26.15 2.71
C ALA A 836 -5.69 25.09 3.72
N ASN A 837 -4.72 24.63 4.50
CA ASN A 837 -4.92 23.83 5.69
C ASN A 837 -4.50 24.66 6.91
N ILE A 838 -5.39 24.88 7.86
CA ILE A 838 -5.12 25.71 9.05
C ILE A 838 -5.45 24.88 10.29
N ASN A 839 -4.51 24.79 11.23
CA ASN A 839 -4.71 24.17 12.52
C ASN A 839 -4.31 25.17 13.62
N VAL A 840 -5.24 25.48 14.51
CA VAL A 840 -5.05 26.40 15.61
C VAL A 840 -5.33 25.68 16.92
N THR A 841 -4.41 25.75 17.87
CA THR A 841 -4.62 25.26 19.23
C THR A 841 -4.77 26.47 20.15
N LEU A 842 -5.95 26.64 20.73
CA LEU A 842 -6.26 27.75 21.63
C LEU A 842 -5.60 27.53 23.02
N PRO A 843 -5.36 28.59 23.81
CA PRO A 843 -4.67 28.46 25.09
C PRO A 843 -5.28 27.46 26.08
N TRP A 844 -6.61 27.31 26.05
CA TRP A 844 -7.31 26.32 26.88
C TRP A 844 -7.35 24.89 26.29
N GLY A 845 -6.72 24.68 25.12
CA GLY A 845 -6.51 23.36 24.52
C GLY A 845 -7.60 22.89 23.55
N THR A 846 -8.54 23.77 23.16
CA THR A 846 -9.43 23.50 22.01
C THR A 846 -8.60 23.58 20.73
N THR A 847 -8.77 22.61 19.83
CA THR A 847 -8.14 22.64 18.51
C THR A 847 -9.19 22.90 17.44
N LEU A 848 -8.94 23.92 16.62
CA LEU A 848 -9.69 24.22 15.42
C LEU A 848 -8.87 23.77 14.22
N SER A 849 -9.44 22.93 13.38
CA SER A 849 -8.81 22.48 12.14
C SER A 849 -9.74 22.80 10.96
N THR A 850 -9.22 23.44 9.94
CA THR A 850 -9.99 23.69 8.72
C THR A 850 -9.17 23.42 7.48
N ASN A 851 -9.82 22.96 6.44
CA ASN A 851 -9.28 22.66 5.14
C ASN A 851 -10.25 23.22 4.09
N ILE A 852 -9.75 24.12 3.27
CA ILE A 852 -10.53 24.74 2.19
C ILE A 852 -9.72 24.64 0.90
N HIS A 853 -10.31 24.03 -0.14
CA HIS A 853 -9.68 23.85 -1.45
C HIS A 853 -10.69 24.09 -2.56
N GLU A 854 -10.27 24.89 -3.51
CA GLU A 854 -10.94 25.04 -4.80
C GLU A 854 -10.34 24.02 -5.76
N ASN A 855 -11.18 23.16 -6.35
CA ASN A 855 -10.82 22.20 -7.37
C ASN A 855 -11.48 22.60 -8.68
N SER A 856 -10.69 22.86 -9.70
CA SER A 856 -11.17 23.31 -11.00
C SER A 856 -10.76 22.38 -12.12
N ARG A 857 -11.69 22.17 -13.06
CA ARG A 857 -11.50 21.34 -14.25
C ARG A 857 -11.86 22.14 -15.49
N ARG A 858 -11.04 22.02 -16.54
CA ARG A 858 -11.20 22.71 -17.83
C ARG A 858 -10.78 21.81 -18.99
N GLY A 859 -11.37 22.04 -20.15
CA GLY A 859 -11.03 21.36 -21.39
C GLY A 859 -11.72 20.00 -21.55
N PHE A 860 -12.82 19.77 -20.85
CA PHE A 860 -13.67 18.59 -21.03
C PHE A 860 -14.81 18.88 -22.03
N ASN A 861 -15.16 17.93 -22.87
CA ASN A 861 -16.21 18.10 -23.88
C ASN A 861 -17.60 18.22 -23.27
N ASP A 862 -17.90 17.39 -22.26
CA ASP A 862 -19.09 17.57 -21.47
C ASP A 862 -18.93 18.80 -20.57
N ASN A 863 -19.69 19.84 -20.84
CA ASN A 863 -19.62 21.09 -20.08
C ASN A 863 -19.97 20.93 -18.61
N SER A 864 -20.78 19.94 -18.25
CA SER A 864 -21.09 19.62 -16.85
C SER A 864 -19.86 19.14 -16.05
N MET A 865 -18.83 18.72 -16.77
CA MET A 865 -17.56 18.26 -16.18
C MET A 865 -16.51 19.38 -16.04
N ASN A 866 -16.75 20.57 -16.61
CA ASN A 866 -15.89 21.75 -16.46
C ASN A 866 -16.30 22.56 -15.23
N THR A 867 -16.02 22.03 -14.04
CA THR A 867 -16.52 22.52 -12.76
C THR A 867 -15.51 23.32 -11.96
N ASN A 868 -16.02 24.12 -11.05
CA ASN A 868 -15.31 24.67 -9.90
C ASN A 868 -15.96 24.08 -8.65
N GLU A 869 -15.18 23.47 -7.78
CA GLU A 869 -15.65 22.79 -6.60
C GLU A 869 -14.93 23.34 -5.38
N LEU A 870 -15.57 24.21 -4.60
CA LEU A 870 -15.03 24.71 -3.36
C LEU A 870 -15.40 23.75 -2.22
N VAL A 871 -14.46 22.88 -1.85
CA VAL A 871 -14.64 21.91 -0.77
C VAL A 871 -14.12 22.51 0.53
N TRP A 872 -15.01 22.69 1.50
CA TRP A 872 -14.65 23.22 2.81
C TRP A 872 -15.00 22.23 3.92
N ASN A 873 -13.95 21.77 4.62
CA ASN A 873 -14.05 20.90 5.80
C ASN A 873 -13.60 21.65 7.05
N ALA A 874 -14.27 21.45 8.19
CA ALA A 874 -13.87 22.02 9.46
C ALA A 874 -14.08 21.03 10.61
N GLN A 875 -13.28 21.18 11.66
CA GLN A 875 -13.39 20.36 12.87
C GLN A 875 -13.08 21.23 14.09
N ILE A 876 -13.89 21.09 15.13
CA ILE A 876 -13.63 21.62 16.46
C ILE A 876 -13.43 20.41 17.38
N SER A 877 -12.34 20.38 18.15
CA SER A 877 -12.07 19.28 19.06
C SER A 877 -11.63 19.80 20.43
N GLN A 878 -12.17 19.18 21.49
CA GLN A 878 -11.86 19.49 22.88
C GLN A 878 -11.55 18.21 23.65
N GLY A 879 -10.39 18.20 24.30
CA GLY A 879 -9.99 17.13 25.20
C GLY A 879 -10.41 17.41 26.64
N PHE A 880 -10.95 16.38 27.29
CA PHE A 880 -11.45 16.40 28.68
C PHE A 880 -10.68 15.42 29.55
N MET A 881 -10.76 15.60 30.88
CA MET A 881 -10.08 14.81 31.92
C MET A 881 -8.56 15.03 31.96
N LYS A 882 -7.94 14.64 33.04
CA LYS A 882 -6.48 14.76 33.23
C LYS A 882 -5.74 13.83 32.27
N GLY A 883 -4.88 14.37 31.40
CA GLY A 883 -4.21 13.62 30.33
C GLY A 883 -5.05 13.51 29.06
N LYS A 884 -6.21 14.16 29.01
CA LYS A 884 -7.12 14.24 27.86
C LYS A 884 -7.46 12.88 27.21
N PRO A 885 -7.83 11.86 28.00
CA PRO A 885 -8.21 10.56 27.42
C PRO A 885 -9.54 10.65 26.67
N LEU A 886 -10.44 11.52 27.04
CA LEU A 886 -11.71 11.75 26.38
C LEU A 886 -11.58 12.98 25.48
N THR A 887 -11.90 12.83 24.18
CA THR A 887 -11.94 13.93 23.21
C THR A 887 -13.30 13.93 22.54
N VAL A 888 -13.95 15.09 22.53
CA VAL A 888 -15.21 15.34 21.79
C VAL A 888 -14.86 16.17 20.57
N MET A 889 -15.39 15.78 19.41
CA MET A 889 -15.11 16.43 18.14
C MET A 889 -16.42 16.70 17.41
N LEU A 890 -16.61 17.93 16.93
CA LEU A 890 -17.66 18.30 16.00
C LEU A 890 -17.01 18.48 14.64
N GLN A 891 -17.39 17.67 13.68
CA GLN A 891 -16.80 17.59 12.35
C GLN A 891 -17.83 18.03 11.31
N PHE A 892 -17.40 18.93 10.43
CA PHE A 892 -18.14 19.43 9.29
C PHE A 892 -17.41 18.96 8.03
N TYR A 893 -18.08 18.21 7.19
CA TYR A 893 -17.52 17.68 5.95
C TYR A 893 -18.26 18.28 4.77
N ASP A 894 -17.49 18.82 3.79
CA ASP A 894 -18.00 19.46 2.57
C ASP A 894 -19.18 20.39 2.85
N LEU A 895 -18.94 21.45 3.66
CA LEU A 895 -19.97 22.40 4.11
C LEU A 895 -20.76 23.02 2.98
N LEU A 896 -20.21 23.09 1.78
CA LEU A 896 -20.83 23.70 0.61
C LEU A 896 -21.49 22.66 -0.32
N GLY A 897 -21.31 21.37 -0.06
CA GLY A 897 -21.91 20.28 -0.84
C GLY A 897 -21.46 20.21 -2.30
N GLN A 898 -20.24 20.72 -2.61
CA GLN A 898 -19.77 20.85 -3.98
C GLN A 898 -18.82 19.73 -4.41
N GLN A 899 -18.48 18.79 -3.55
CA GLN A 899 -17.55 17.72 -3.90
C GLN A 899 -18.16 16.73 -4.88
N SER A 900 -17.47 16.46 -5.99
CA SER A 900 -17.83 15.41 -6.94
C SER A 900 -16.71 14.38 -7.12
N ASN A 901 -17.03 13.22 -7.68
CA ASN A 901 -16.10 12.18 -8.06
C ASN A 901 -16.01 12.05 -9.58
N PHE A 902 -14.82 12.23 -10.12
CA PHE A 902 -14.60 12.23 -11.56
C PHE A 902 -13.27 11.53 -11.91
N SER A 903 -13.26 10.80 -13.02
CA SER A 903 -12.04 10.24 -13.60
C SER A 903 -12.03 10.33 -15.12
N ARG A 904 -10.84 10.43 -15.73
CA ARG A 904 -10.63 10.35 -17.17
C ARG A 904 -9.60 9.28 -17.51
N SER A 905 -9.91 8.49 -18.54
CA SER A 905 -9.01 7.51 -19.14
C SER A 905 -8.85 7.79 -20.64
N ILE A 906 -7.61 7.75 -21.14
CA ILE A 906 -7.28 7.92 -22.56
C ILE A 906 -6.39 6.76 -23.00
N THR A 907 -6.82 6.08 -24.06
CA THR A 907 -6.06 5.02 -24.72
C THR A 907 -5.78 5.37 -26.19
N ALA A 908 -5.15 4.48 -26.95
CA ALA A 908 -4.99 4.67 -28.41
C ALA A 908 -6.31 4.64 -29.18
N MET A 909 -7.37 4.11 -28.58
CA MET A 909 -8.63 3.79 -29.27
C MET A 909 -9.80 4.63 -28.75
N GLN A 910 -9.73 5.15 -27.55
CA GLN A 910 -10.88 5.70 -26.86
C GLN A 910 -10.45 6.69 -25.77
N ARG A 911 -11.26 7.73 -25.59
CA ARG A 911 -11.32 8.56 -24.38
C ARG A 911 -12.59 8.22 -23.62
N SER A 912 -12.50 8.14 -22.30
CA SER A 912 -13.65 7.90 -21.41
C SER A 912 -13.62 8.85 -20.23
N ASP A 913 -14.70 9.56 -19.98
CA ASP A 913 -14.93 10.45 -18.86
C ASP A 913 -16.00 9.84 -17.97
N THR A 914 -15.72 9.70 -16.68
CA THR A 914 -16.59 8.99 -15.75
C THR A 914 -16.82 9.81 -14.50
N GLU A 915 -18.09 9.97 -14.10
CA GLU A 915 -18.52 10.60 -12.87
C GLU A 915 -19.25 9.57 -11.99
N PHE A 916 -18.98 9.62 -10.68
CA PHE A 916 -19.59 8.71 -9.69
C PHE A 916 -20.40 9.51 -8.66
N ASN A 917 -21.41 8.88 -8.04
CA ASN A 917 -22.01 9.45 -6.84
C ASN A 917 -21.01 9.49 -5.69
N ALA A 918 -21.14 10.44 -4.77
CA ALA A 918 -20.23 10.68 -3.66
C ALA A 918 -20.97 10.83 -2.33
N VAL A 919 -20.26 10.64 -1.22
CA VAL A 919 -20.72 11.09 0.09
C VAL A 919 -20.57 12.61 0.14
N ASN A 920 -21.69 13.32 0.12
CA ASN A 920 -21.74 14.77 0.16
C ASN A 920 -21.78 15.31 1.60
N SER A 921 -22.04 16.58 1.74
CA SER A 921 -22.08 17.36 2.99
C SER A 921 -22.76 16.64 4.16
N TYR A 922 -22.05 16.58 5.30
CA TYR A 922 -22.62 16.10 6.56
C TYR A 922 -21.94 16.77 7.77
N ILE A 923 -22.65 16.78 8.89
CA ILE A 923 -22.13 17.21 10.20
C ILE A 923 -22.13 15.99 11.12
N MET A 924 -21.04 15.75 11.85
CA MET A 924 -20.90 14.58 12.71
C MET A 924 -20.34 14.97 14.07
N LEU A 925 -21.00 14.51 15.14
CA LEU A 925 -20.46 14.53 16.50
C LEU A 925 -19.72 13.22 16.73
N ARG A 926 -18.46 13.32 17.15
CA ARG A 926 -17.60 12.16 17.45
C ARG A 926 -17.08 12.23 18.87
N VAL A 927 -17.01 11.09 19.52
CA VAL A 927 -16.45 10.91 20.86
C VAL A 927 -15.34 9.88 20.79
N GLN A 928 -14.17 10.24 21.23
CA GLN A 928 -13.01 9.37 21.31
C GLN A 928 -12.58 9.17 22.76
N TYR A 929 -12.34 7.92 23.13
CA TYR A 929 -11.75 7.57 24.41
C TYR A 929 -10.44 6.79 24.21
N ARG A 930 -9.36 7.27 24.82
CA ARG A 930 -8.02 6.67 24.76
C ARG A 930 -7.61 6.18 26.12
N LEU A 931 -7.35 4.88 26.24
CA LEU A 931 -6.80 4.27 27.43
C LEU A 931 -5.36 3.86 27.15
N ASN A 932 -4.41 4.43 27.90
CA ASN A 932 -2.98 4.16 27.74
C ASN A 932 -2.42 3.69 29.10
N LEU A 933 -2.09 2.40 29.18
CA LEU A 933 -1.55 1.73 30.36
C LEU A 933 -0.12 1.28 30.07
N PHE A 934 0.80 2.22 29.90
CA PHE A 934 2.23 1.94 29.68
C PHE A 934 3.00 2.01 30.99
N GLY A 935 3.86 1.00 31.25
CA GLY A 935 4.49 0.81 32.57
C GLY A 935 5.70 1.68 32.88
N GLY A 936 6.34 2.30 31.91
CA GLY A 936 7.60 3.03 32.12
C GLY A 936 7.43 4.48 32.59
N LYS A 937 8.40 4.99 33.37
CA LYS A 937 8.44 6.39 33.84
C LYS A 937 8.45 7.37 32.66
N GLU A 938 9.18 7.07 31.61
CA GLU A 938 9.27 7.87 30.36
C GLU A 938 7.93 7.89 29.60
N ALA A 939 7.24 6.75 29.52
CA ALA A 939 5.93 6.68 28.91
C ALA A 939 4.88 7.49 29.68
N ARG A 940 4.91 7.44 31.03
CA ARG A 940 4.01 8.25 31.88
C ARG A 940 4.31 9.73 31.79
N GLN A 941 5.57 10.14 31.67
CA GLN A 941 5.96 11.54 31.44
C GLN A 941 5.53 12.02 30.06
N GLN A 942 5.73 11.25 28.99
CA GLN A 942 5.27 11.59 27.64
C GLN A 942 3.75 11.64 27.51
N MET A 943 3.02 10.76 28.24
CA MET A 943 1.56 10.83 28.31
C MET A 943 1.06 12.05 29.07
N ARG A 944 1.78 12.49 30.10
CA ARG A 944 1.49 13.76 30.83
C ARG A 944 1.78 14.98 29.95
N GLN A 945 2.77 14.92 29.06
CA GLN A 945 3.16 15.99 28.14
C GLN A 945 2.41 15.95 26.79
N GLY A 946 2.01 14.79 26.30
CA GLY A 946 1.29 14.59 25.02
C GLY A 946 -0.22 14.84 25.10
N GLY A 947 -0.76 15.19 26.26
CA GLY A 947 -2.15 15.61 26.44
C GLY A 947 -2.40 17.10 26.21
N GLY A 948 -1.44 17.86 25.73
CA GLY A 948 -1.57 19.28 25.47
C GLY A 948 -0.58 19.74 24.43
N TYR A 949 -1.03 20.10 23.27
CA TYR A 949 -0.46 21.21 22.55
C TYR A 949 -0.88 22.48 23.29
N GLY A 950 -0.34 22.65 24.52
CA GLY A 950 -0.42 23.91 25.24
C GLY A 950 0.93 24.62 25.12
N PRO A 951 1.01 25.93 25.22
CA PRO A 951 2.27 26.65 25.20
C PRO A 951 3.15 26.22 26.39
N GLY A 952 4.19 25.42 26.09
CA GLY A 952 5.19 24.97 27.06
C GLY A 952 5.20 23.47 27.32
N GLY A 953 6.02 22.72 26.60
CA GLY A 953 6.35 21.38 27.04
C GLY A 953 6.80 20.34 26.03
N GLY A 954 7.58 20.70 25.06
CA GLY A 954 8.34 19.73 24.25
C GLY A 954 9.78 19.61 24.74
N ARG A 955 10.04 18.84 25.81
CA ARG A 955 11.41 18.54 26.24
C ARG A 955 12.02 17.46 25.36
N TYR A 956 12.91 17.86 24.46
CA TYR A 956 13.84 16.95 23.78
C TYR A 956 15.21 17.00 24.48
N GLY A 957 15.65 15.86 25.01
CA GLY A 957 17.03 15.69 25.46
C GLY A 957 17.98 15.76 24.27
N GLY A 958 18.63 16.89 24.09
CA GLY A 958 19.72 17.07 23.15
C GLY A 958 20.97 16.36 23.64
N GLY A 959 21.38 15.28 22.95
CA GLY A 959 22.75 14.75 23.04
C GLY A 959 23.72 15.74 22.40
N ARG A 960 24.62 16.30 23.15
CA ARG A 960 25.73 17.11 22.64
C ARG A 960 26.64 16.29 21.71
N PRO A 961 27.09 16.82 20.58
CA PRO A 961 28.25 16.32 19.87
C PRO A 961 29.50 16.99 20.46
N GLY A 962 30.41 16.25 21.00
CA GLY A 962 31.69 16.80 21.43
C GLY A 962 32.45 15.83 22.29
N GLY A 963 33.40 15.15 21.72
CA GLY A 963 34.40 14.36 22.41
C GLY A 963 35.08 13.39 21.47
N MET A 964 36.27 13.76 20.98
CA MET A 964 37.15 12.86 20.21
C MET A 964 37.39 11.54 20.98
N PRO A 965 37.48 10.41 20.28
CA PRO A 965 37.84 9.16 20.91
C PRO A 965 39.39 9.11 21.12
N PRO A 966 39.86 8.52 22.19
CA PRO A 966 41.25 8.04 22.25
C PRO A 966 41.38 6.75 21.45
N ARG A 967 42.40 6.67 20.65
CA ARG A 967 42.89 5.43 20.01
C ARG A 967 43.22 4.41 21.10
N MET A 968 42.74 3.18 20.92
CA MET A 968 43.57 1.99 21.11
C MET A 968 42.75 0.72 20.81
N GLY A 969 43.24 -0.08 19.92
CA GLY A 969 43.66 -1.47 20.18
C GLY A 969 42.61 -2.54 19.94
N GLY A 970 42.71 -3.16 18.79
CA GLY A 970 42.69 -4.61 18.52
C GLY A 970 41.53 -5.42 19.10
N GLY A 971 40.71 -5.94 18.20
CA GLY A 971 39.76 -7.00 18.49
C GLY A 971 38.77 -7.21 17.34
N PHE A 972 39.19 -8.03 16.40
CA PHE A 972 38.32 -8.49 15.33
C PHE A 972 37.16 -9.34 15.89
N GLY A 973 35.95 -8.87 15.76
CA GLY A 973 34.76 -9.69 15.83
C GLY A 973 33.91 -9.41 14.57
N PRO A 974 33.51 -10.43 13.82
CA PRO A 974 32.85 -10.20 12.55
C PRO A 974 31.41 -9.68 12.76
N MET A 975 31.14 -8.48 12.29
CA MET A 975 29.78 -8.03 12.09
C MET A 975 29.14 -8.85 10.98
N MET A 976 28.19 -9.68 11.35
CA MET A 976 27.27 -10.35 10.43
C MET A 976 26.39 -9.32 9.75
N TYR A 977 26.56 -9.15 8.45
CA TYR A 977 25.51 -8.65 7.57
C TYR A 977 24.67 -9.83 7.08
N LEU A 978 23.44 -9.83 7.46
CA LEU A 978 22.36 -10.54 6.77
C LEU A 978 21.27 -9.55 6.36
#